data_b2ace0530e0c625bd3c6bc135f7fb74c
#
_entry.id   b2ace0530e0c625bd3c6bc135f7fb74c
#
_cell.length_a   1.000
_cell.length_b   1.000
_cell.length_c   1.000
_cell.angle_alpha   90.00
_cell.angle_beta   90.00
_cell.angle_gamma   90.00
#
_symmetry.space_group_name_H-M   'P 1'
#
loop_
_entity.id
_entity.type
_entity.pdbx_description
1 polymer ?
#
loop_
_entity_poly.entity_id
_entity_poly.type
_entity_poly.pdbx_seq_one_letter_code
_entity_poly.pdbx_strand_id
1 'polypeptide(L)'
;MNEHQEILAKSDDCGRTTLFQHLKDVADIAVIVARNIGLDAVIAREGALLHDIGKTSPVFQRSLASTAGLAPGHNFRHEIASLFFTSLVPVGHRDTVIDMVVAHHKSMYKDIRGLGLLDLDDENDYTFADHSEGFEKWSETALDILEASGLDVHSISIEEAEANYEYAVQYCSRKNRGCSMWRGLLMAADHMASSFYGSVKAPSDKLFIKPDLRFYERRNALYPLSLISSTSPKRHTVVTAPTGAGKTDFLLRRCKGRVFYTLPFQASINAMYDRIKKDLSGTDAQVYLLHSASNLKLKDGKTEEIIMQRHVGASVKVMTPHQMASVAFGIKGYEAMALDLAGCDVILDEIHTYSDTIQAIVLKIVEILVALNCRVHIGTATMPSALYSRIIGLLGGGDNVYEVKLEDSVLDTFNRHIVFKIDNLDDTGGIIEKAVKDNLKILIVCNQVKRAQEMFDSISETYPDVRKMLIHSHFKRKDRNRLETGLKDQFNAINGSPCIVVATQVVEVSLDISFDIMITECAPVDALIQRFGRVNRKRTSETLGHYKPVYVLAPPEDDKEALPYSIDILKKTYSVLPDGGDVLREADVQKMIDSVYTDAGFKNIDYTGIAFKDGAWQLKELCNNPKSALLETLDINSSICITEHDKERYIAGGMLERSEMEIPASYNSVAHRNLDQLDSGLRPFIVPDSSYDDEKGLVMDMCKRKFYKPFEIL
;
A
#
# COMPACT_ATOMS: atom_id res chain seq x y z
N MET A 1 -41.54 17.99 16.58
CA MET A 1 -40.19 17.74 16.03
C MET A 1 -39.42 17.20 17.20
N ASN A 2 -38.88 15.98 17.10
CA ASN A 2 -38.18 15.35 18.24
C ASN A 2 -36.89 16.14 18.52
N GLU A 3 -36.66 16.53 19.76
CA GLU A 3 -35.46 17.24 20.24
C GLU A 3 -34.15 16.54 19.88
N HIS A 4 -34.21 15.23 19.60
CA HIS A 4 -33.04 14.41 19.17
C HIS A 4 -32.45 14.75 17.77
N GLN A 5 -33.18 15.57 16.97
CA GLN A 5 -32.68 15.97 15.63
C GLN A 5 -31.70 17.16 15.68
N GLU A 6 -31.46 17.76 16.84
CA GLU A 6 -30.58 18.93 16.98
C GLU A 6 -29.15 18.55 17.40
N ILE A 7 -28.92 17.40 18.04
CA ILE A 7 -27.59 16.96 18.48
C ILE A 7 -26.79 16.42 17.29
N LEU A 8 -25.66 17.04 16.98
CA LEU A 8 -24.85 16.72 15.81
C LEU A 8 -23.65 15.83 16.17
N ALA A 9 -23.38 14.83 15.34
CA ALA A 9 -22.13 14.07 15.36
C ALA A 9 -21.00 14.79 14.60
N LYS A 10 -21.36 15.60 13.58
CA LYS A 10 -20.42 16.30 12.67
C LYS A 10 -20.95 17.67 12.27
N SER A 11 -20.01 18.61 12.02
CA SER A 11 -20.29 19.94 11.47
C SER A 11 -20.77 19.90 10.01
N ASP A 12 -21.34 21.01 9.54
CA ASP A 12 -21.87 21.17 8.18
C ASP A 12 -20.78 20.91 7.11
N ASP A 13 -19.54 21.35 7.35
CA ASP A 13 -18.40 21.16 6.44
C ASP A 13 -17.98 19.70 6.29
N CYS A 14 -18.35 18.85 7.26
CA CYS A 14 -18.01 17.43 7.30
C CYS A 14 -19.21 16.51 6.99
N GLY A 15 -20.29 17.05 6.42
CA GLY A 15 -21.52 16.31 6.13
C GLY A 15 -22.40 16.18 7.38
N ARG A 16 -23.27 17.19 7.63
CA ARG A 16 -24.16 17.28 8.78
C ARG A 16 -24.90 15.98 9.04
N THR A 17 -24.58 15.31 10.15
CA THR A 17 -25.21 14.05 10.58
C THR A 17 -25.60 14.17 12.04
N THR A 18 -26.85 13.78 12.36
CA THR A 18 -27.29 13.73 13.77
C THR A 18 -26.53 12.62 14.52
N LEU A 19 -26.31 12.82 15.81
CA LEU A 19 -25.66 11.81 16.65
C LEU A 19 -26.45 10.50 16.65
N PHE A 20 -27.77 10.55 16.76
CA PHE A 20 -28.66 9.41 16.69
C PHE A 20 -28.43 8.56 15.42
N GLN A 21 -28.42 9.20 14.23
CA GLN A 21 -28.22 8.49 12.97
C GLN A 21 -26.81 7.89 12.88
N HIS A 22 -25.81 8.65 13.31
CA HIS A 22 -24.42 8.17 13.32
C HIS A 22 -24.24 6.92 14.19
N LEU A 23 -24.74 6.95 15.43
CA LEU A 23 -24.65 5.79 16.33
C LEU A 23 -25.32 4.54 15.76
N LYS A 24 -26.49 4.71 15.14
CA LYS A 24 -27.19 3.60 14.47
C LYS A 24 -26.41 3.05 13.28
N ASP A 25 -25.90 3.93 12.41
CA ASP A 25 -25.11 3.52 11.26
C ASP A 25 -23.84 2.76 11.68
N VAL A 26 -23.14 3.24 12.72
CA VAL A 26 -21.96 2.55 13.26
C VAL A 26 -22.35 1.20 13.88
N ALA A 27 -23.46 1.14 14.62
CA ALA A 27 -23.93 -0.10 15.24
C ALA A 27 -24.32 -1.16 14.19
N ASP A 28 -25.02 -0.76 13.12
CA ASP A 28 -25.39 -1.66 12.02
C ASP A 28 -24.15 -2.25 11.34
N ILE A 29 -23.16 -1.43 11.04
CA ILE A 29 -21.89 -1.90 10.45
C ILE A 29 -21.11 -2.79 11.44
N ALA A 30 -21.01 -2.39 12.71
CA ALA A 30 -20.29 -3.15 13.73
C ALA A 30 -20.88 -4.58 13.88
N VAL A 31 -22.23 -4.71 13.86
CA VAL A 31 -22.91 -6.01 13.89
C VAL A 31 -22.57 -6.86 12.67
N ILE A 32 -22.54 -6.27 11.47
CA ILE A 32 -22.19 -6.99 10.24
C ILE A 32 -20.74 -7.48 10.31
N VAL A 33 -19.82 -6.60 10.69
CA VAL A 33 -18.40 -6.95 10.83
C VAL A 33 -18.23 -8.06 11.87
N ALA A 34 -18.80 -7.89 13.08
CA ALA A 34 -18.70 -8.87 14.17
C ALA A 34 -19.16 -10.28 13.73
N ARG A 35 -20.33 -10.38 13.11
CA ARG A 35 -20.87 -11.66 12.62
C ARG A 35 -19.94 -12.36 11.61
N ASN A 36 -19.31 -11.57 10.73
CA ASN A 36 -18.44 -12.12 9.69
C ASN A 36 -17.07 -12.58 10.21
N ILE A 37 -16.61 -12.03 11.33
CA ILE A 37 -15.31 -12.39 11.93
C ILE A 37 -15.44 -13.27 13.19
N GLY A 38 -16.67 -13.63 13.58
CA GLY A 38 -16.94 -14.52 14.71
C GLY A 38 -16.86 -13.84 16.08
N LEU A 39 -17.06 -12.49 16.15
CA LEU A 39 -17.23 -11.77 17.40
C LEU A 39 -18.71 -11.65 17.79
N ASP A 40 -18.96 -11.38 19.06
CA ASP A 40 -20.32 -11.21 19.58
C ASP A 40 -20.97 -9.93 19.03
N ALA A 41 -22.08 -10.10 18.30
CA ALA A 41 -22.79 -9.01 17.65
C ALA A 41 -23.55 -8.10 18.64
N VAL A 42 -23.91 -8.63 19.84
CA VAL A 42 -24.55 -7.83 20.87
C VAL A 42 -23.56 -6.85 21.48
N ILE A 43 -22.40 -7.35 21.90
CA ILE A 43 -21.32 -6.51 22.43
C ILE A 43 -20.87 -5.47 21.38
N ALA A 44 -20.75 -5.90 20.12
CA ALA A 44 -20.38 -4.98 19.02
C ALA A 44 -21.39 -3.82 18.87
N ARG A 45 -22.68 -4.14 18.98
CA ARG A 45 -23.75 -3.13 18.94
C ARG A 45 -23.72 -2.19 20.13
N GLU A 46 -23.60 -2.75 21.34
CA GLU A 46 -23.52 -1.97 22.58
C GLU A 46 -22.35 -0.98 22.58
N GLY A 47 -21.14 -1.46 22.27
CA GLY A 47 -19.96 -0.59 22.17
C GLY A 47 -20.07 0.46 21.09
N ALA A 48 -20.68 0.14 19.94
CA ALA A 48 -20.92 1.09 18.86
C ALA A 48 -21.96 2.16 19.23
N LEU A 49 -23.00 1.83 20.01
CA LEU A 49 -23.97 2.83 20.49
C LEU A 49 -23.36 3.76 21.54
N LEU A 50 -22.41 3.27 22.35
CA LEU A 50 -21.81 4.08 23.42
C LEU A 50 -20.61 4.91 22.94
N HIS A 51 -19.93 4.57 21.84
CA HIS A 51 -18.61 5.14 21.54
C HIS A 51 -18.56 6.67 21.45
N ASP A 52 -19.58 7.27 20.92
CA ASP A 52 -19.67 8.70 20.64
C ASP A 52 -20.74 9.43 21.49
N ILE A 53 -21.37 8.76 22.44
CA ILE A 53 -22.48 9.36 23.21
C ILE A 53 -22.04 10.59 24.01
N GLY A 54 -20.77 10.69 24.37
CA GLY A 54 -20.19 11.88 25.00
C GLY A 54 -20.24 13.14 24.14
N LYS A 55 -20.54 13.03 22.85
CA LYS A 55 -20.81 14.17 21.95
C LYS A 55 -22.09 14.95 22.32
N THR A 56 -22.95 14.39 23.17
CA THR A 56 -24.11 15.11 23.71
C THR A 56 -23.73 16.27 24.62
N SER A 57 -22.48 16.26 25.17
CA SER A 57 -21.99 17.35 26.00
C SER A 57 -22.09 18.71 25.30
N PRO A 58 -22.63 19.75 25.99
CA PRO A 58 -22.68 21.11 25.46
C PRO A 58 -21.31 21.68 25.09
N VAL A 59 -20.22 21.22 25.74
CA VAL A 59 -18.85 21.61 25.41
C VAL A 59 -18.50 21.14 24.00
N PHE A 60 -18.78 19.88 23.68
CA PHE A 60 -18.54 19.34 22.33
C PHE A 60 -19.44 20.01 21.27
N GLN A 61 -20.75 20.18 21.54
CA GLN A 61 -21.67 20.79 20.59
C GLN A 61 -21.28 22.25 20.26
N ARG A 62 -20.83 23.02 21.26
CA ARG A 62 -20.26 24.36 21.03
C ARG A 62 -19.03 24.35 20.14
N SER A 63 -18.17 23.33 20.28
CA SER A 63 -16.97 23.20 19.43
C SER A 63 -17.30 22.94 17.95
N LEU A 64 -18.38 22.24 17.67
CA LEU A 64 -18.86 22.02 16.29
C LEU A 64 -19.41 23.30 15.64
N ALA A 65 -19.99 24.20 16.42
CA ALA A 65 -20.57 25.46 15.94
C ALA A 65 -19.51 26.57 15.76
N SER A 66 -18.32 26.41 16.34
CA SER A 66 -17.25 27.43 16.33
C SER A 66 -16.20 27.13 15.28
N THR A 67 -15.97 28.07 14.35
CA THR A 67 -14.85 28.00 13.38
C THR A 67 -13.46 28.18 14.04
N ALA A 68 -13.41 28.64 15.29
CA ALA A 68 -12.18 28.89 16.06
C ALA A 68 -11.73 27.67 16.92
N GLY A 69 -12.53 26.57 16.96
CA GLY A 69 -12.25 25.45 17.85
C GLY A 69 -12.51 25.76 19.34
N LEU A 70 -12.11 24.85 20.22
CA LEU A 70 -12.14 25.06 21.67
C LEU A 70 -11.07 26.09 22.07
N ALA A 71 -11.36 26.86 23.12
CA ALA A 71 -10.39 27.81 23.68
C ALA A 71 -9.08 27.09 24.06
N PRO A 72 -7.91 27.74 23.92
CA PRO A 72 -6.64 27.16 24.33
C PRO A 72 -6.69 26.72 25.80
N GLY A 73 -6.42 25.45 26.06
CA GLY A 73 -6.44 24.85 27.42
C GLY A 73 -7.64 23.93 27.72
N HIS A 74 -8.69 23.92 26.91
CA HIS A 74 -9.80 22.96 27.06
C HIS A 74 -9.63 21.76 26.13
N ASN A 75 -9.30 20.61 26.70
CA ASN A 75 -9.16 19.33 25.98
C ASN A 75 -10.37 18.41 26.21
N PHE A 76 -11.57 18.85 25.84
CA PHE A 76 -12.72 17.95 25.93
C PHE A 76 -12.61 16.81 24.91
N ARG A 77 -12.78 15.59 25.42
CA ARG A 77 -12.73 14.34 24.62
C ARG A 77 -14.00 13.56 24.84
N HIS A 78 -14.79 13.45 23.78
CA HIS A 78 -16.05 12.72 23.85
C HIS A 78 -15.86 11.24 24.18
N GLU A 79 -14.69 10.65 23.84
CA GLU A 79 -14.37 9.28 24.19
C GLU A 79 -14.35 9.07 25.71
N ILE A 80 -13.83 10.03 26.47
CA ILE A 80 -13.81 10.00 27.95
C ILE A 80 -15.22 10.17 28.50
N ALA A 81 -15.96 11.16 28.00
CA ALA A 81 -17.34 11.40 28.42
C ALA A 81 -18.27 10.22 28.09
N SER A 82 -17.99 9.47 27.02
CA SER A 82 -18.71 8.25 26.66
C SER A 82 -18.52 7.12 27.68
N LEU A 83 -17.39 7.06 28.38
CA LEU A 83 -17.14 6.07 29.44
C LEU A 83 -18.10 6.18 30.63
N PHE A 84 -18.69 7.34 30.84
CA PHE A 84 -19.65 7.58 31.95
C PHE A 84 -20.89 6.69 31.86
N PHE A 85 -21.18 6.16 30.67
CA PHE A 85 -22.36 5.37 30.37
C PHE A 85 -22.10 3.85 30.32
N THR A 86 -20.91 3.39 30.72
CA THR A 86 -20.53 1.99 30.61
C THR A 86 -21.26 1.05 31.57
N SER A 87 -21.95 1.58 32.58
CA SER A 87 -22.84 0.78 33.44
C SER A 87 -24.15 0.36 32.77
N LEU A 88 -24.52 0.98 31.64
CA LEU A 88 -25.71 0.59 30.86
C LEU A 88 -25.59 -0.77 30.18
N VAL A 89 -24.38 -1.32 30.07
CA VAL A 89 -24.18 -2.65 29.50
C VAL A 89 -23.96 -3.70 30.59
N PRO A 90 -24.28 -4.99 30.30
CA PRO A 90 -24.05 -6.07 31.25
C PRO A 90 -22.58 -6.10 31.74
N VAL A 91 -22.37 -6.43 33.01
CA VAL A 91 -21.04 -6.47 33.63
C VAL A 91 -20.04 -7.30 32.81
N GLY A 92 -20.48 -8.44 32.23
CA GLY A 92 -19.65 -9.28 31.37
C GLY A 92 -19.25 -8.66 30.04
N HIS A 93 -19.90 -7.59 29.58
CA HIS A 93 -19.61 -6.89 28.33
C HIS A 93 -18.76 -5.64 28.56
N ARG A 94 -18.76 -5.09 29.79
CA ARG A 94 -18.21 -3.76 30.13
C ARG A 94 -16.76 -3.61 29.69
N ASP A 95 -15.89 -4.54 30.00
CA ASP A 95 -14.48 -4.51 29.67
C ASP A 95 -14.25 -4.41 28.14
N THR A 96 -15.00 -5.19 27.39
CA THR A 96 -14.93 -5.21 25.92
C THR A 96 -15.48 -3.91 25.31
N VAL A 97 -16.55 -3.37 25.87
CA VAL A 97 -17.12 -2.09 25.45
C VAL A 97 -16.13 -0.94 25.73
N ILE A 98 -15.42 -0.97 26.86
CA ILE A 98 -14.35 0.01 27.15
C ILE A 98 -13.26 -0.07 26.08
N ASP A 99 -12.84 -1.26 25.62
CA ASP A 99 -11.87 -1.41 24.55
C ASP A 99 -12.30 -0.74 23.25
N MET A 100 -13.59 -0.78 22.94
CA MET A 100 -14.17 -0.11 21.78
C MET A 100 -14.18 1.41 21.95
N VAL A 101 -14.63 1.90 23.11
CA VAL A 101 -14.94 3.30 23.34
C VAL A 101 -13.69 4.16 23.57
N VAL A 102 -12.80 3.73 24.47
CA VAL A 102 -11.77 4.59 25.08
C VAL A 102 -10.72 5.14 24.09
N ALA A 103 -10.38 4.40 23.06
CA ALA A 103 -9.22 4.72 22.23
C ALA A 103 -9.47 4.63 20.71
N HIS A 104 -10.72 4.80 20.27
CA HIS A 104 -11.05 4.64 18.85
C HIS A 104 -10.47 5.77 17.97
N HIS A 105 -10.26 6.97 18.48
CA HIS A 105 -9.61 8.05 17.74
C HIS A 105 -8.12 8.22 18.04
N LYS A 106 -7.68 7.93 19.26
CA LYS A 106 -6.30 8.17 19.72
C LYS A 106 -5.77 6.96 20.50
N SER A 107 -4.46 6.91 20.65
CA SER A 107 -3.81 5.99 21.55
C SER A 107 -4.22 6.28 23.01
N MET A 108 -4.36 5.24 23.81
CA MET A 108 -4.69 5.36 25.23
C MET A 108 -3.64 6.12 26.04
N TYR A 109 -2.35 5.93 25.73
CA TYR A 109 -1.23 6.64 26.34
C TYR A 109 -0.67 7.73 25.42
N LYS A 110 0.08 8.67 25.99
CA LYS A 110 0.77 9.73 25.26
C LYS A 110 1.52 9.16 24.04
N ASP A 111 1.25 9.72 22.89
CA ASP A 111 2.07 9.50 21.70
C ASP A 111 3.31 10.43 21.77
N ILE A 112 4.20 10.32 20.76
CA ILE A 112 5.40 11.18 20.59
C ILE A 112 5.10 12.69 20.68
N ARG A 113 3.85 13.10 20.46
CA ARG A 113 3.41 14.51 20.53
C ARG A 113 2.86 14.89 21.89
N GLY A 114 2.97 14.01 22.88
CA GLY A 114 2.44 14.22 24.22
C GLY A 114 0.90 14.15 24.30
N LEU A 115 0.22 13.59 23.30
CA LEU A 115 -1.24 13.49 23.21
C LEU A 115 -1.70 12.06 23.51
N GLY A 116 -2.10 11.79 24.71
CA GLY A 116 -2.78 10.56 25.15
C GLY A 116 -4.19 10.86 25.64
N LEU A 117 -5.04 9.83 25.74
CA LEU A 117 -6.41 9.96 26.25
C LEU A 117 -6.46 9.95 27.77
N LEU A 118 -5.73 9.05 28.38
CA LEU A 118 -5.62 8.87 29.81
C LEU A 118 -4.19 9.21 30.19
N ASP A 119 -3.96 10.42 30.60
CA ASP A 119 -2.70 10.83 31.17
C ASP A 119 -2.72 10.46 32.69
N LEU A 120 -2.44 9.19 32.92
CA LEU A 120 -2.47 8.61 34.29
C LEU A 120 -1.32 9.10 35.18
N ASP A 121 -0.35 9.84 34.59
CA ASP A 121 0.85 10.30 35.28
C ASP A 121 0.74 11.78 35.75
N ASP A 122 -0.41 12.43 35.52
CA ASP A 122 -0.58 13.82 35.93
C ASP A 122 -1.13 13.91 37.37
N GLU A 123 -0.31 14.40 38.30
CA GLU A 123 -0.68 14.59 39.70
C GLU A 123 -1.86 15.57 39.90
N ASN A 124 -2.28 16.28 38.85
CA ASN A 124 -3.40 17.21 38.81
C ASN A 124 -4.49 16.72 37.81
N ASP A 125 -4.89 15.45 37.89
CA ASP A 125 -5.90 14.88 36.96
C ASP A 125 -7.30 15.42 37.27
N TYR A 126 -7.69 16.53 36.61
CA TYR A 126 -9.04 17.06 36.59
C TYR A 126 -9.87 16.47 35.43
N THR A 127 -9.42 15.36 34.79
CA THR A 127 -10.02 14.83 33.58
C THR A 127 -11.50 14.52 33.73
N PHE A 128 -11.92 13.91 34.86
CA PHE A 128 -13.36 13.67 35.12
C PHE A 128 -14.14 14.98 35.24
N ALA A 129 -13.66 15.93 36.05
CA ALA A 129 -14.33 17.20 36.26
C ALA A 129 -14.50 18.01 34.97
N ASP A 130 -13.45 18.07 34.12
CA ASP A 130 -13.48 18.76 32.83
C ASP A 130 -14.47 18.15 31.84
N HIS A 131 -14.74 16.84 31.94
CA HIS A 131 -15.63 16.13 31.03
C HIS A 131 -17.06 15.96 31.56
N SER A 132 -17.27 16.14 32.85
CA SER A 132 -18.57 16.01 33.52
C SER A 132 -19.29 17.34 33.76
N GLU A 133 -18.77 18.48 33.26
CA GLU A 133 -19.45 19.77 33.40
C GLU A 133 -20.88 19.71 32.89
N GLY A 134 -21.85 19.99 33.81
CA GLY A 134 -23.27 19.98 33.51
C GLY A 134 -23.87 18.61 33.17
N PHE A 135 -23.22 17.53 33.63
CA PHE A 135 -23.58 16.13 33.35
C PHE A 135 -25.06 15.83 33.60
N GLU A 136 -25.64 16.27 34.71
CA GLU A 136 -27.03 16.01 35.09
C GLU A 136 -28.03 16.39 33.97
N LYS A 137 -27.74 17.46 33.21
CA LYS A 137 -28.63 17.96 32.15
C LYS A 137 -28.39 17.24 30.82
N TRP A 138 -27.12 17.04 30.41
CA TRP A 138 -26.85 16.45 29.13
C TRP A 138 -26.91 14.92 29.15
N SER A 139 -26.79 14.29 30.34
CA SER A 139 -26.97 12.85 30.49
C SER A 139 -28.40 12.40 30.16
N GLU A 140 -29.42 13.18 30.51
CA GLU A 140 -30.81 12.91 30.11
C GLU A 140 -30.95 12.83 28.58
N THR A 141 -30.42 13.80 27.85
CA THR A 141 -30.39 13.78 26.39
C THR A 141 -29.64 12.59 25.83
N ALA A 142 -28.51 12.20 26.45
CA ALA A 142 -27.73 11.03 26.06
C ALA A 142 -28.53 9.72 26.24
N LEU A 143 -29.20 9.58 27.40
CA LEU A 143 -30.05 8.42 27.70
C LEU A 143 -31.24 8.31 26.72
N ASP A 144 -31.91 9.42 26.42
CA ASP A 144 -33.00 9.45 25.43
C ASP A 144 -32.52 8.98 24.03
N ILE A 145 -31.34 9.42 23.58
CA ILE A 145 -30.74 8.97 22.30
C ILE A 145 -30.42 7.48 22.34
N LEU A 146 -29.85 6.97 23.44
CA LEU A 146 -29.51 5.57 23.60
C LEU A 146 -30.76 4.66 23.63
N GLU A 147 -31.81 5.09 24.38
CA GLU A 147 -33.09 4.39 24.44
C GLU A 147 -33.76 4.33 23.05
N ALA A 148 -33.83 5.49 22.36
CA ALA A 148 -34.35 5.56 21.00
C ALA A 148 -33.52 4.71 20.01
N SER A 149 -32.25 4.47 20.30
CA SER A 149 -31.38 3.55 19.53
C SER A 149 -31.53 2.10 19.93
N GLY A 150 -32.36 1.79 20.94
CA GLY A 150 -32.72 0.45 21.42
C GLY A 150 -31.69 -0.16 22.37
N LEU A 151 -31.07 0.65 23.22
CA LEU A 151 -30.33 0.22 24.40
C LEU A 151 -31.24 0.35 25.61
N ASP A 152 -31.19 -0.62 26.52
CA ASP A 152 -31.88 -0.51 27.82
C ASP A 152 -31.13 0.52 28.69
N VAL A 153 -31.84 1.52 29.17
CA VAL A 153 -31.25 2.62 29.94
C VAL A 153 -31.83 2.76 31.32
N HIS A 154 -31.04 3.29 32.24
CA HIS A 154 -31.46 3.81 33.54
C HIS A 154 -30.80 5.15 33.80
N SER A 155 -31.31 5.94 34.75
CA SER A 155 -30.70 7.21 35.14
C SER A 155 -29.32 6.98 35.75
N ILE A 156 -28.33 7.75 35.32
CA ILE A 156 -26.95 7.70 35.83
C ILE A 156 -26.69 8.96 36.61
N SER A 157 -26.33 8.79 37.90
CA SER A 157 -25.90 9.91 38.74
C SER A 157 -24.45 10.33 38.43
N ILE A 158 -24.04 11.51 38.91
CA ILE A 158 -22.66 11.98 38.74
C ILE A 158 -21.65 11.05 39.45
N GLU A 159 -22.02 10.51 40.59
CA GLU A 159 -21.19 9.54 41.35
C GLU A 159 -21.06 8.20 40.61
N GLU A 160 -22.11 7.75 39.93
CA GLU A 160 -22.05 6.56 39.09
C GLU A 160 -21.21 6.80 37.84
N ALA A 161 -21.31 7.98 37.24
CA ALA A 161 -20.48 8.36 36.12
C ALA A 161 -18.99 8.39 36.46
N GLU A 162 -18.65 8.95 37.66
CA GLU A 162 -17.29 8.95 38.20
C GLU A 162 -16.80 7.52 38.43
N ALA A 163 -17.59 6.67 39.08
CA ALA A 163 -17.25 5.27 39.29
C ALA A 163 -17.03 4.50 38.00
N ASN A 164 -17.80 4.77 36.94
CA ASN A 164 -17.64 4.19 35.60
C ASN A 164 -16.31 4.65 34.97
N TYR A 165 -15.98 5.92 35.08
CA TYR A 165 -14.72 6.48 34.60
C TYR A 165 -13.53 5.85 35.32
N GLU A 166 -13.54 5.84 36.67
CA GLU A 166 -12.48 5.23 37.46
C GLU A 166 -12.28 3.75 37.14
N TYR A 167 -13.37 3.02 37.00
CA TYR A 167 -13.33 1.62 36.56
C TYR A 167 -12.60 1.47 35.22
N ALA A 168 -12.96 2.30 34.23
CA ALA A 168 -12.33 2.27 32.92
C ALA A 168 -10.84 2.59 33.00
N VAL A 169 -10.43 3.58 33.80
CA VAL A 169 -9.03 3.93 34.04
C VAL A 169 -8.27 2.75 34.67
N GLN A 170 -8.82 2.14 35.72
CA GLN A 170 -8.21 0.97 36.35
C GLN A 170 -8.12 -0.23 35.43
N TYR A 171 -9.13 -0.48 34.62
CA TYR A 171 -9.12 -1.53 33.61
C TYR A 171 -8.03 -1.29 32.56
N CYS A 172 -7.96 -0.09 32.00
CA CYS A 172 -6.96 0.29 31.01
C CYS A 172 -5.52 0.23 31.54
N SER A 173 -5.29 0.57 32.81
CA SER A 173 -3.96 0.48 33.44
C SER A 173 -3.41 -0.95 33.45
N ARG A 174 -4.29 -1.96 33.56
CA ARG A 174 -3.94 -3.39 33.64
C ARG A 174 -3.81 -4.05 32.27
N LYS A 175 -4.07 -3.34 31.15
CA LYS A 175 -3.97 -3.90 29.81
C LYS A 175 -2.59 -4.50 29.54
N ASN A 176 -2.58 -5.67 28.96
CA ASN A 176 -1.39 -6.38 28.53
C ASN A 176 -0.91 -5.89 27.14
N ARG A 177 0.18 -6.48 26.67
CA ARG A 177 0.62 -6.32 25.28
C ARG A 177 -0.26 -7.16 24.37
N GLY A 178 -0.63 -6.62 23.19
CA GLY A 178 -1.49 -7.32 22.26
C GLY A 178 -2.09 -6.44 21.18
N CYS A 179 -3.15 -6.97 20.55
CA CYS A 179 -3.92 -6.32 19.52
C CYS A 179 -5.40 -6.46 19.86
N SER A 180 -6.11 -5.36 20.08
CA SER A 180 -7.55 -5.39 20.39
C SER A 180 -8.36 -5.46 19.10
N MET A 181 -8.95 -6.63 18.82
CA MET A 181 -9.86 -6.80 17.69
C MET A 181 -11.13 -5.96 17.85
N TRP A 182 -11.54 -5.68 19.08
CA TRP A 182 -12.71 -4.85 19.38
C TRP A 182 -12.50 -3.38 19.05
N ARG A 183 -11.32 -2.82 19.40
CA ARG A 183 -10.92 -1.49 18.93
C ARG A 183 -10.88 -1.45 17.41
N GLY A 184 -10.28 -2.47 16.78
CA GLY A 184 -10.21 -2.59 15.32
C GLY A 184 -11.60 -2.62 14.68
N LEU A 185 -12.55 -3.37 15.26
CA LEU A 185 -13.93 -3.46 14.81
C LEU A 185 -14.62 -2.10 14.85
N LEU A 186 -14.53 -1.39 15.99
CA LEU A 186 -15.18 -0.08 16.11
C LEU A 186 -14.56 0.94 15.16
N MET A 187 -13.23 1.02 15.09
CA MET A 187 -12.55 1.92 14.16
C MET A 187 -12.97 1.68 12.69
N ALA A 188 -13.13 0.41 12.30
CA ALA A 188 -13.60 0.06 10.96
C ALA A 188 -15.06 0.50 10.75
N ALA A 189 -15.93 0.26 11.72
CA ALA A 189 -17.35 0.60 11.64
C ALA A 189 -17.59 2.12 11.63
N ASP A 190 -16.93 2.86 12.52
CA ASP A 190 -17.05 4.31 12.60
C ASP A 190 -16.53 5.00 11.33
N HIS A 191 -15.34 4.64 10.85
CA HIS A 191 -14.81 5.19 9.60
C HIS A 191 -15.73 4.92 8.42
N MET A 192 -16.33 3.73 8.36
CA MET A 192 -17.23 3.35 7.29
C MET A 192 -18.55 4.15 7.34
N ALA A 193 -19.21 4.17 8.51
CA ALA A 193 -20.43 4.96 8.72
C ALA A 193 -20.18 6.45 8.41
N SER A 194 -19.04 6.95 8.88
CA SER A 194 -18.61 8.33 8.63
C SER A 194 -18.43 8.68 7.16
N SER A 195 -18.21 7.71 6.31
CA SER A 195 -17.95 7.90 4.89
C SER A 195 -19.21 7.83 4.02
N PHE A 196 -20.28 7.16 4.47
CA PHE A 196 -21.50 6.94 3.69
C PHE A 196 -22.65 7.92 3.97
N TYR A 197 -22.50 8.84 4.92
CA TYR A 197 -23.46 9.94 5.17
C TYR A 197 -24.94 9.50 5.15
N GLY A 198 -25.32 8.55 5.99
CA GLY A 198 -26.72 8.12 6.14
C GLY A 198 -27.23 7.16 5.05
N SER A 199 -26.37 6.66 4.17
CA SER A 199 -26.71 5.69 3.11
C SER A 199 -25.97 4.36 3.29
N VAL A 200 -25.86 3.88 4.53
CA VAL A 200 -25.01 2.76 4.93
C VAL A 200 -25.53 1.39 4.46
N LYS A 201 -26.86 1.21 4.36
CA LYS A 201 -27.46 -0.11 4.16
C LYS A 201 -27.03 -0.79 2.85
N ALA A 202 -27.10 -0.09 1.72
CA ALA A 202 -26.78 -0.69 0.43
C ALA A 202 -25.30 -1.08 0.25
N PRO A 203 -24.32 -0.27 0.73
CA PRO A 203 -22.92 -0.67 0.74
C PRO A 203 -22.59 -1.81 1.72
N SER A 204 -23.24 -1.86 2.88
CA SER A 204 -22.99 -2.87 3.90
C SER A 204 -23.41 -4.29 3.49
N ASP A 205 -24.45 -4.41 2.66
CA ASP A 205 -24.92 -5.69 2.13
C ASP A 205 -23.90 -6.38 1.20
N LYS A 206 -22.89 -5.64 0.72
CA LYS A 206 -21.83 -6.13 -0.18
C LYS A 206 -20.54 -6.49 0.54
N LEU A 207 -20.49 -6.35 1.86
CA LEU A 207 -19.30 -6.66 2.65
C LEU A 207 -19.12 -8.18 2.84
N PHE A 208 -17.86 -8.59 2.95
CA PHE A 208 -17.43 -9.95 3.24
C PHE A 208 -17.87 -11.02 2.21
N ILE A 209 -18.34 -10.61 1.03
CA ILE A 209 -18.65 -11.54 -0.06
C ILE A 209 -17.36 -12.22 -0.53
N LYS A 210 -17.35 -13.56 -0.58
CA LYS A 210 -16.25 -14.33 -1.16
C LYS A 210 -16.29 -14.19 -2.68
N PRO A 211 -15.15 -13.91 -3.34
CA PRO A 211 -15.12 -13.80 -4.79
C PRO A 211 -15.37 -15.17 -5.46
N ASP A 212 -16.11 -15.16 -6.55
CA ASP A 212 -16.18 -16.30 -7.47
C ASP A 212 -14.98 -16.26 -8.42
N LEU A 213 -14.03 -17.16 -8.19
CA LEU A 213 -12.75 -17.20 -8.91
C LEU A 213 -12.73 -18.24 -10.05
N ARG A 214 -13.88 -18.84 -10.42
CA ARG A 214 -13.99 -19.84 -11.51
C ARG A 214 -13.49 -19.32 -12.86
N PHE A 215 -13.52 -18.00 -13.09
CA PHE A 215 -12.92 -17.38 -14.28
C PHE A 215 -11.47 -17.81 -14.51
N TYR A 216 -10.71 -18.06 -13.45
CA TYR A 216 -9.29 -18.41 -13.52
C TYR A 216 -9.03 -19.92 -13.73
N GLU A 217 -10.06 -20.77 -13.78
CA GLU A 217 -9.95 -22.21 -14.05
C GLU A 217 -9.67 -22.57 -15.51
N ARG A 218 -9.62 -21.57 -16.38
CA ARG A 218 -9.31 -21.72 -17.81
C ARG A 218 -7.96 -22.39 -18.04
N ARG A 219 -7.92 -23.32 -19.00
CA ARG A 219 -6.70 -24.06 -19.39
C ARG A 219 -6.16 -23.56 -20.71
N ASN A 220 -4.87 -23.36 -20.80
CA ASN A 220 -4.18 -22.97 -22.02
C ASN A 220 -2.73 -23.46 -21.97
N ALA A 221 -2.31 -24.24 -22.96
CA ALA A 221 -0.96 -24.81 -23.03
C ALA A 221 0.16 -23.76 -23.10
N LEU A 222 -0.12 -22.55 -23.60
CA LEU A 222 0.83 -21.44 -23.58
C LEU A 222 1.15 -20.95 -22.16
N TYR A 223 0.26 -21.24 -21.19
CA TYR A 223 0.42 -20.91 -19.78
C TYR A 223 0.49 -22.21 -18.96
N PRO A 224 1.64 -22.88 -18.88
CA PRO A 224 1.76 -24.23 -18.33
C PRO A 224 1.22 -24.38 -16.90
N LEU A 225 1.30 -23.35 -16.07
CA LEU A 225 0.69 -23.37 -14.74
C LEU A 225 -0.85 -23.54 -14.79
N SER A 226 -1.49 -23.22 -15.93
CA SER A 226 -2.92 -23.47 -16.11
C SER A 226 -3.27 -24.96 -16.16
N LEU A 227 -2.29 -25.80 -16.50
CA LEU A 227 -2.45 -27.25 -16.62
C LEU A 227 -2.15 -27.98 -15.30
N ILE A 228 -1.44 -27.31 -14.38
CA ILE A 228 -1.12 -27.87 -13.05
C ILE A 228 -2.35 -27.76 -12.13
N SER A 229 -2.61 -28.81 -11.37
CA SER A 229 -3.70 -28.81 -10.39
C SER A 229 -3.49 -27.73 -9.33
N SER A 230 -4.50 -26.90 -9.11
CA SER A 230 -4.53 -25.99 -7.97
C SER A 230 -5.07 -26.66 -6.70
N THR A 231 -5.56 -27.91 -6.77
CA THR A 231 -6.07 -28.65 -5.63
C THR A 231 -4.93 -29.24 -4.83
N SER A 232 -4.79 -28.82 -3.59
CA SER A 232 -3.85 -29.38 -2.62
C SER A 232 -4.40 -29.19 -1.21
N PRO A 233 -4.23 -30.15 -0.28
CA PRO A 233 -4.61 -30.02 1.12
C PRO A 233 -3.70 -29.03 1.87
N LYS A 234 -2.50 -28.76 1.34
CA LYS A 234 -1.52 -27.88 1.97
C LYS A 234 -2.07 -26.45 2.01
N ARG A 235 -1.84 -25.78 3.15
CA ARG A 235 -2.44 -24.49 3.48
C ARG A 235 -1.90 -23.36 2.63
N HIS A 236 -0.58 -23.29 2.48
CA HIS A 236 0.14 -22.22 1.79
C HIS A 236 0.58 -22.68 0.41
N THR A 237 1.05 -21.74 -0.42
CA THR A 237 1.53 -22.04 -1.77
C THR A 237 2.73 -21.16 -2.10
N VAL A 238 3.76 -21.74 -2.70
CA VAL A 238 4.87 -21.00 -3.31
C VAL A 238 5.04 -21.48 -4.74
N VAL A 239 4.96 -20.54 -5.70
CA VAL A 239 5.11 -20.79 -7.12
C VAL A 239 6.34 -20.07 -7.63
N THR A 240 7.31 -20.85 -8.15
CA THR A 240 8.48 -20.31 -8.86
C THR A 240 8.35 -20.66 -10.34
N ALA A 241 8.15 -19.66 -11.19
CA ALA A 241 7.98 -19.88 -12.63
C ALA A 241 8.27 -18.60 -13.42
N PRO A 242 8.72 -18.71 -14.69
CA PRO A 242 9.02 -17.57 -15.55
C PRO A 242 7.86 -16.62 -15.73
N THR A 243 8.17 -15.38 -16.12
CA THR A 243 7.15 -14.41 -16.52
C THR A 243 6.37 -14.93 -17.74
N GLY A 244 5.04 -14.93 -17.66
CA GLY A 244 4.18 -15.47 -18.69
C GLY A 244 3.79 -16.94 -18.50
N ALA A 245 4.20 -17.61 -17.43
CA ALA A 245 3.82 -19.01 -17.16
C ALA A 245 2.38 -19.16 -16.60
N GLY A 246 1.68 -18.05 -16.28
CA GLY A 246 0.32 -18.06 -15.72
C GLY A 246 0.26 -18.05 -14.19
N LYS A 247 1.28 -17.48 -13.52
CA LYS A 247 1.37 -17.38 -12.03
C LYS A 247 0.12 -16.77 -11.41
N THR A 248 -0.31 -15.61 -11.89
CA THR A 248 -1.47 -14.86 -11.33
C THR A 248 -2.73 -15.71 -11.31
N ASP A 249 -3.07 -16.36 -12.45
CA ASP A 249 -4.27 -17.19 -12.55
C ASP A 249 -4.16 -18.42 -11.64
N PHE A 250 -2.97 -19.01 -11.53
CA PHE A 250 -2.73 -20.12 -10.64
C PHE A 250 -2.90 -19.75 -9.16
N LEU A 251 -2.33 -18.61 -8.73
CA LEU A 251 -2.44 -18.14 -7.35
C LEU A 251 -3.89 -17.81 -6.99
N LEU A 252 -4.65 -17.15 -7.88
CA LEU A 252 -6.06 -16.86 -7.66
C LEU A 252 -6.90 -18.14 -7.58
N ARG A 253 -6.60 -19.19 -8.38
CA ARG A 253 -7.26 -20.51 -8.26
C ARG A 253 -6.98 -21.21 -6.94
N ARG A 254 -5.92 -20.86 -6.23
CA ARG A 254 -5.61 -21.41 -4.90
C ARG A 254 -6.44 -20.77 -3.80
N CYS A 255 -6.97 -19.59 -4.01
CA CYS A 255 -7.74 -18.85 -3.02
C CYS A 255 -9.12 -19.48 -2.79
N LYS A 256 -9.57 -19.49 -1.53
CA LYS A 256 -10.85 -20.08 -1.09
C LYS A 256 -11.75 -19.08 -0.36
N GLY A 257 -11.22 -17.93 0.00
CA GLY A 257 -11.89 -16.87 0.75
C GLY A 257 -11.73 -15.52 0.09
N ARG A 258 -11.87 -14.46 0.87
CA ARG A 258 -11.53 -13.09 0.44
C ARG A 258 -10.04 -13.01 0.16
N VAL A 259 -9.65 -12.16 -0.79
CA VAL A 259 -8.27 -12.10 -1.31
C VAL A 259 -7.64 -10.74 -1.09
N PHE A 260 -6.45 -10.73 -0.50
CA PHE A 260 -5.55 -9.59 -0.51
C PHE A 260 -4.43 -9.87 -1.51
N TYR A 261 -4.36 -9.06 -2.59
CA TYR A 261 -3.36 -9.20 -3.63
C TYR A 261 -2.30 -8.10 -3.49
N THR A 262 -1.05 -8.45 -3.24
CA THR A 262 0.02 -7.47 -3.08
C THR A 262 1.03 -7.52 -4.21
N LEU A 263 1.45 -6.32 -4.64
CA LEU A 263 2.48 -6.10 -5.65
C LEU A 263 3.40 -4.95 -5.22
N PRO A 264 4.68 -4.96 -5.62
CA PRO A 264 5.67 -3.99 -5.15
C PRO A 264 5.43 -2.55 -5.58
N PHE A 265 4.86 -2.32 -6.76
CA PHE A 265 4.81 -1.00 -7.37
C PHE A 265 3.38 -0.55 -7.71
N GLN A 266 3.13 0.77 -7.64
CA GLN A 266 1.80 1.36 -7.88
C GLN A 266 1.26 1.06 -9.29
N ALA A 267 2.09 1.14 -10.33
CA ALA A 267 1.68 0.83 -11.70
C ALA A 267 1.20 -0.62 -11.84
N SER A 268 1.88 -1.55 -11.16
CA SER A 268 1.53 -2.97 -11.13
C SER A 268 0.19 -3.22 -10.48
N ILE A 269 -0.05 -2.53 -9.38
CA ILE A 269 -1.28 -2.62 -8.60
C ILE A 269 -2.46 -2.11 -9.42
N ASN A 270 -2.30 -0.98 -10.10
CA ASN A 270 -3.33 -0.43 -10.98
C ASN A 270 -3.70 -1.40 -12.11
N ALA A 271 -2.69 -1.95 -12.79
CA ALA A 271 -2.90 -2.90 -13.87
C ALA A 271 -3.58 -4.19 -13.37
N MET A 272 -3.18 -4.68 -12.19
CA MET A 272 -3.77 -5.87 -11.57
C MET A 272 -5.21 -5.62 -11.12
N TYR A 273 -5.48 -4.46 -10.53
CA TYR A 273 -6.84 -4.05 -10.15
C TYR A 273 -7.77 -4.04 -11.37
N ASP A 274 -7.37 -3.37 -12.47
CA ASP A 274 -8.17 -3.31 -13.70
C ASP A 274 -8.43 -4.71 -14.25
N ARG A 275 -7.40 -5.56 -14.26
CA ARG A 275 -7.51 -6.94 -14.71
C ARG A 275 -8.50 -7.72 -13.88
N ILE A 276 -8.33 -7.76 -12.55
CA ILE A 276 -9.21 -8.53 -11.65
C ILE A 276 -10.63 -7.98 -11.71
N LYS A 277 -10.80 -6.66 -11.72
CA LYS A 277 -12.12 -6.02 -11.83
C LYS A 277 -12.83 -6.40 -13.13
N LYS A 278 -12.10 -6.42 -14.25
CA LYS A 278 -12.62 -6.87 -15.55
C LYS A 278 -12.95 -8.37 -15.53
N ASP A 279 -12.04 -9.20 -15.03
CA ASP A 279 -12.17 -10.65 -15.01
C ASP A 279 -13.36 -11.11 -14.14
N LEU A 280 -13.68 -10.36 -13.08
CA LEU A 280 -14.78 -10.65 -12.14
C LEU A 280 -16.04 -9.79 -12.37
N SER A 281 -16.11 -9.02 -13.44
CA SER A 281 -17.22 -8.07 -13.72
C SER A 281 -18.60 -8.72 -13.82
N GLY A 282 -18.68 -10.03 -14.08
CA GLY A 282 -19.92 -10.82 -14.12
C GLY A 282 -20.32 -11.44 -12.77
N THR A 283 -19.69 -11.08 -11.66
CA THR A 283 -19.91 -11.63 -10.33
C THR A 283 -20.28 -10.53 -9.32
N ASP A 284 -20.70 -10.92 -8.12
CA ASP A 284 -20.97 -9.98 -7.01
C ASP A 284 -19.70 -9.55 -6.26
N ALA A 285 -18.51 -9.93 -6.73
CA ALA A 285 -17.24 -9.63 -6.07
C ALA A 285 -16.96 -8.13 -6.06
N GLN A 286 -16.64 -7.59 -4.88
CA GLN A 286 -16.22 -6.22 -4.69
C GLN A 286 -14.68 -6.15 -4.76
N VAL A 287 -14.16 -5.55 -5.82
CA VAL A 287 -12.71 -5.39 -6.05
C VAL A 287 -12.29 -3.96 -5.74
N TYR A 288 -11.38 -3.78 -4.78
CA TYR A 288 -10.91 -2.47 -4.36
C TYR A 288 -9.41 -2.31 -4.48
N LEU A 289 -9.00 -1.06 -4.71
CA LEU A 289 -7.62 -0.65 -4.88
C LEU A 289 -7.16 0.18 -3.68
N LEU A 290 -6.06 -0.20 -3.04
CA LEU A 290 -5.53 0.53 -1.89
C LEU A 290 -4.07 0.92 -2.09
N HIS A 291 -3.80 2.19 -2.40
CA HIS A 291 -2.48 2.83 -2.33
C HIS A 291 -2.62 4.35 -2.30
N SER A 292 -1.51 5.08 -2.13
CA SER A 292 -1.52 6.54 -1.95
C SER A 292 -2.11 7.33 -3.13
N ALA A 293 -2.06 6.77 -4.35
CA ALA A 293 -2.58 7.39 -5.58
C ALA A 293 -3.85 6.71 -6.13
N SER A 294 -4.51 5.84 -5.36
CA SER A 294 -5.69 5.09 -5.84
C SER A 294 -6.84 5.99 -6.33
N ASN A 295 -7.00 7.16 -5.71
CA ASN A 295 -8.04 8.12 -6.09
C ASN A 295 -7.89 8.64 -7.54
N LEU A 296 -6.67 8.73 -8.07
CA LEU A 296 -6.46 9.14 -9.48
C LEU A 296 -6.96 8.09 -10.47
N LYS A 297 -6.76 6.82 -10.15
CA LYS A 297 -7.20 5.71 -10.99
C LYS A 297 -8.71 5.59 -11.05
N LEU A 298 -9.40 5.98 -9.99
CA LEU A 298 -10.84 5.88 -9.84
C LEU A 298 -11.56 7.21 -10.10
N LYS A 299 -10.97 8.11 -10.88
CA LYS A 299 -11.55 9.40 -11.22
C LYS A 299 -12.97 9.30 -11.80
N ASP A 300 -13.24 8.22 -12.55
CA ASP A 300 -14.56 7.89 -13.11
C ASP A 300 -15.38 6.94 -12.20
N GLY A 301 -14.84 6.55 -11.05
CA GLY A 301 -15.49 5.67 -10.08
C GLY A 301 -16.61 6.38 -9.32
N LYS A 302 -17.61 5.60 -8.92
CA LYS A 302 -18.66 6.11 -8.02
C LYS A 302 -18.05 6.49 -6.68
N THR A 303 -18.59 7.51 -6.03
CA THR A 303 -18.13 7.97 -4.70
C THR A 303 -18.05 6.82 -3.69
N GLU A 304 -19.00 5.89 -3.70
CA GLU A 304 -19.00 4.68 -2.87
C GLU A 304 -17.74 3.83 -3.04
N GLU A 305 -17.26 3.65 -4.27
CA GLU A 305 -16.09 2.83 -4.55
C GLU A 305 -14.80 3.44 -3.97
N ILE A 306 -14.67 4.76 -4.03
CA ILE A 306 -13.53 5.50 -3.46
C ILE A 306 -13.51 5.35 -1.93
N ILE A 307 -14.67 5.40 -1.31
CA ILE A 307 -14.84 5.27 0.13
C ILE A 307 -14.51 3.84 0.58
N MET A 308 -15.07 2.83 -0.08
CA MET A 308 -14.93 1.42 0.28
C MET A 308 -13.49 0.88 0.22
N GLN A 309 -12.59 1.53 -0.53
CA GLN A 309 -11.19 1.09 -0.64
C GLN A 309 -10.44 1.00 0.69
N ARG A 310 -10.76 1.90 1.62
CA ARG A 310 -10.10 2.00 2.93
C ARG A 310 -10.78 1.15 4.00
N HIS A 311 -11.97 0.61 3.71
CA HIS A 311 -12.80 -0.10 4.68
C HIS A 311 -12.59 -1.61 4.63
N VAL A 312 -13.07 -2.30 5.66
CA VAL A 312 -12.99 -3.75 5.81
C VAL A 312 -14.03 -4.45 4.91
N GLY A 313 -13.84 -5.73 4.65
CA GLY A 313 -14.85 -6.58 4.05
C GLY A 313 -14.84 -6.68 2.52
N ALA A 314 -13.87 -6.12 1.80
CA ALA A 314 -13.75 -6.29 0.35
C ALA A 314 -13.60 -7.75 -0.06
N SER A 315 -14.18 -8.16 -1.20
CA SER A 315 -13.98 -9.50 -1.78
C SER A 315 -12.54 -9.71 -2.24
N VAL A 316 -11.99 -8.71 -2.96
CA VAL A 316 -10.60 -8.65 -3.39
C VAL A 316 -10.05 -7.25 -3.11
N LYS A 317 -8.92 -7.16 -2.41
CA LYS A 317 -8.22 -5.90 -2.16
C LYS A 317 -6.82 -5.95 -2.77
N VAL A 318 -6.54 -5.06 -3.72
CA VAL A 318 -5.22 -4.96 -4.38
C VAL A 318 -4.44 -3.83 -3.72
N MET A 319 -3.23 -4.11 -3.21
CA MET A 319 -2.48 -3.17 -2.37
C MET A 319 -0.96 -3.35 -2.44
N THR A 320 -0.21 -2.41 -1.87
CA THR A 320 1.25 -2.55 -1.69
C THR A 320 1.59 -3.26 -0.38
N PRO A 321 2.74 -3.95 -0.28
CA PRO A 321 3.23 -4.49 0.98
C PRO A 321 3.47 -3.41 2.05
N HIS A 322 3.83 -2.19 1.66
CA HIS A 322 4.02 -1.07 2.59
C HIS A 322 2.76 -0.75 3.41
N GLN A 323 1.58 -0.89 2.80
CA GLN A 323 0.31 -0.72 3.52
C GLN A 323 0.08 -1.83 4.53
N MET A 324 0.43 -3.06 4.16
CA MET A 324 0.38 -4.22 5.05
C MET A 324 1.45 -4.11 6.16
N ALA A 325 2.61 -3.48 5.88
CA ALA A 325 3.64 -3.23 6.86
C ALA A 325 3.16 -2.39 8.05
N SER A 326 2.13 -1.53 7.87
CA SER A 326 1.53 -0.77 8.97
C SER A 326 1.11 -1.65 10.14
N VAL A 327 0.71 -2.90 9.86
CA VAL A 327 0.34 -3.90 10.88
C VAL A 327 1.55 -4.36 11.68
N ALA A 328 2.72 -4.53 11.02
CA ALA A 328 3.96 -4.91 11.67
C ALA A 328 4.49 -3.82 12.63
N PHE A 329 4.27 -2.56 12.28
CA PHE A 329 4.71 -1.41 13.06
C PHE A 329 3.67 -0.95 14.08
N GLY A 330 2.47 -1.52 14.11
CA GLY A 330 1.41 -1.10 15.01
C GLY A 330 0.99 0.36 14.78
N ILE A 331 0.92 0.81 13.51
CA ILE A 331 0.51 2.18 13.17
C ILE A 331 -1.00 2.33 13.34
N LYS A 332 -1.49 3.53 13.68
CA LYS A 332 -2.93 3.80 13.87
C LYS A 332 -3.79 3.09 12.82
N GLY A 333 -4.75 2.29 13.28
CA GLY A 333 -5.64 1.48 12.45
C GLY A 333 -5.11 0.07 12.11
N TYR A 334 -3.97 -0.33 12.71
CA TYR A 334 -3.41 -1.66 12.47
C TYR A 334 -4.36 -2.78 12.95
N GLU A 335 -5.14 -2.55 14.00
CA GLU A 335 -6.11 -3.51 14.49
C GLU A 335 -7.23 -3.75 13.48
N ALA A 336 -7.74 -2.69 12.83
CA ALA A 336 -8.75 -2.82 11.79
C ALA A 336 -8.20 -3.58 10.56
N MET A 337 -6.93 -3.34 10.19
CA MET A 337 -6.27 -4.08 9.12
C MET A 337 -6.02 -5.55 9.51
N ALA A 338 -5.58 -5.82 10.73
CA ALA A 338 -5.38 -7.18 11.23
C ALA A 338 -6.71 -7.96 11.23
N LEU A 339 -7.80 -7.31 11.65
CA LEU A 339 -9.15 -7.85 11.60
C LEU A 339 -9.59 -8.18 10.16
N ASP A 340 -9.35 -7.29 9.21
CA ASP A 340 -9.74 -7.50 7.80
C ASP A 340 -8.94 -8.63 7.14
N LEU A 341 -7.67 -8.78 7.51
CA LEU A 341 -6.77 -9.84 7.02
C LEU A 341 -7.07 -11.21 7.60
N ALA A 342 -7.55 -11.31 8.84
CA ALA A 342 -7.69 -12.56 9.58
C ALA A 342 -8.43 -13.63 8.76
N GLY A 343 -7.78 -14.80 8.57
CA GLY A 343 -8.34 -15.95 7.86
C GLY A 343 -8.46 -15.81 6.33
N CYS A 344 -8.04 -14.69 5.74
CA CYS A 344 -8.12 -14.44 4.29
C CYS A 344 -7.04 -15.20 3.52
N ASP A 345 -7.18 -15.21 2.19
CA ASP A 345 -6.11 -15.56 1.25
C ASP A 345 -5.27 -14.31 0.95
N VAL A 346 -3.97 -14.42 1.11
CA VAL A 346 -3.06 -13.30 0.83
C VAL A 346 -2.04 -13.72 -0.23
N ILE A 347 -2.09 -13.04 -1.37
CA ILE A 347 -1.14 -13.25 -2.46
C ILE A 347 -0.03 -12.20 -2.33
N LEU A 348 1.21 -12.67 -2.18
CA LEU A 348 2.42 -11.87 -2.22
C LEU A 348 3.12 -12.16 -3.56
N ASP A 349 2.92 -11.29 -4.54
CA ASP A 349 3.47 -11.47 -5.88
C ASP A 349 4.73 -10.63 -6.08
N GLU A 350 5.71 -11.18 -6.80
CA GLU A 350 6.99 -10.56 -7.16
C GLU A 350 7.81 -10.06 -5.93
N ILE A 351 7.84 -10.84 -4.84
CA ILE A 351 8.49 -10.44 -3.57
C ILE A 351 10.02 -10.27 -3.66
N HIS A 352 10.64 -10.77 -4.69
CA HIS A 352 12.09 -10.69 -4.91
C HIS A 352 12.58 -9.31 -5.35
N THR A 353 11.68 -8.43 -5.83
CA THR A 353 12.03 -7.10 -6.33
C THR A 353 12.30 -6.07 -5.23
N TYR A 354 12.34 -6.49 -3.99
CA TYR A 354 12.49 -5.61 -2.84
C TYR A 354 13.97 -5.47 -2.43
N SER A 355 14.34 -4.25 -1.99
CA SER A 355 15.61 -4.03 -1.29
C SER A 355 15.70 -4.88 -0.02
N ASP A 356 16.89 -5.08 0.51
CA ASP A 356 17.15 -5.89 1.72
C ASP A 356 16.23 -5.50 2.89
N THR A 357 16.00 -4.20 3.09
CA THR A 357 15.10 -3.68 4.13
C THR A 357 13.66 -4.14 3.90
N ILE A 358 13.19 -4.05 2.66
CA ILE A 358 11.80 -4.42 2.33
C ILE A 358 11.64 -5.94 2.33
N GLN A 359 12.65 -6.71 1.94
CA GLN A 359 12.63 -8.18 2.05
C GLN A 359 12.45 -8.63 3.50
N ALA A 360 13.16 -8.00 4.43
CA ALA A 360 13.01 -8.29 5.86
C ALA A 360 11.61 -7.93 6.38
N ILE A 361 11.01 -6.84 5.89
CA ILE A 361 9.63 -6.48 6.22
C ILE A 361 8.65 -7.49 5.63
N VAL A 362 8.89 -7.98 4.41
CA VAL A 362 8.07 -9.04 3.81
C VAL A 362 8.11 -10.31 4.65
N LEU A 363 9.27 -10.73 5.14
CA LEU A 363 9.38 -11.86 6.07
C LEU A 363 8.55 -11.62 7.34
N LYS A 364 8.58 -10.41 7.90
CA LYS A 364 7.76 -10.04 9.04
C LYS A 364 6.26 -10.02 8.71
N ILE A 365 5.89 -9.58 7.52
CA ILE A 365 4.50 -9.68 7.04
C ILE A 365 4.06 -11.15 6.95
N VAL A 366 4.89 -12.05 6.41
CA VAL A 366 4.57 -13.49 6.36
C VAL A 366 4.34 -14.05 7.76
N GLU A 367 5.18 -13.71 8.74
CA GLU A 367 5.02 -14.12 10.14
C GLU A 367 3.67 -13.66 10.72
N ILE A 368 3.29 -12.40 10.50
CA ILE A 368 2.01 -11.84 10.93
C ILE A 368 0.83 -12.55 10.25
N LEU A 369 0.91 -12.77 8.95
CA LEU A 369 -0.15 -13.44 8.19
C LEU A 369 -0.40 -14.88 8.70
N VAL A 370 0.66 -15.58 9.08
CA VAL A 370 0.55 -16.89 9.72
C VAL A 370 -0.11 -16.78 11.09
N ALA A 371 0.28 -15.81 11.92
CA ALA A 371 -0.33 -15.54 13.22
C ALA A 371 -1.82 -15.16 13.10
N LEU A 372 -2.21 -14.42 12.05
CA LEU A 372 -3.60 -14.07 11.72
C LEU A 372 -4.37 -15.21 11.04
N ASN A 373 -3.80 -16.42 11.01
CA ASN A 373 -4.42 -17.57 10.40
C ASN A 373 -4.79 -17.38 8.91
N CYS A 374 -4.01 -16.59 8.15
CA CYS A 374 -4.17 -16.42 6.71
C CYS A 374 -3.68 -17.63 5.92
N ARG A 375 -4.16 -17.78 4.69
CA ARG A 375 -3.53 -18.63 3.67
C ARG A 375 -2.64 -17.77 2.80
N VAL A 376 -1.34 -18.05 2.81
CA VAL A 376 -0.34 -17.25 2.09
C VAL A 376 0.02 -17.93 0.78
N HIS A 377 -0.05 -17.17 -0.31
CA HIS A 377 0.25 -17.62 -1.66
C HIS A 377 1.31 -16.71 -2.27
N ILE A 378 2.48 -17.24 -2.56
CA ILE A 378 3.63 -16.49 -3.06
C ILE A 378 3.88 -16.84 -4.51
N GLY A 379 4.01 -15.79 -5.37
CA GLY A 379 4.38 -15.91 -6.76
C GLY A 379 5.67 -15.16 -7.06
N THR A 380 6.61 -15.83 -7.71
CA THR A 380 7.87 -15.19 -8.10
C THR A 380 8.42 -15.79 -9.38
N ALA A 381 9.13 -14.98 -10.18
CA ALA A 381 9.90 -15.49 -11.29
C ALA A 381 11.28 -15.93 -10.80
N THR A 382 11.80 -15.27 -9.77
CA THR A 382 13.17 -15.41 -9.26
C THR A 382 13.16 -15.24 -7.75
N MET A 383 13.93 -16.03 -7.02
CA MET A 383 14.07 -15.86 -5.57
C MET A 383 15.36 -16.51 -5.10
N PRO A 384 16.25 -15.79 -4.38
CA PRO A 384 17.42 -16.40 -3.75
C PRO A 384 17.03 -17.57 -2.85
N SER A 385 17.77 -18.68 -2.95
CA SER A 385 17.46 -19.91 -2.21
C SER A 385 17.44 -19.71 -0.70
N ALA A 386 18.24 -18.80 -0.17
CA ALA A 386 18.24 -18.44 1.26
C ALA A 386 16.91 -17.77 1.69
N LEU A 387 16.39 -16.83 0.89
CA LEU A 387 15.09 -16.19 1.16
C LEU A 387 13.96 -17.22 1.05
N TYR A 388 13.99 -18.07 0.03
CA TYR A 388 13.05 -19.16 -0.17
C TYR A 388 12.97 -20.06 1.06
N SER A 389 14.10 -20.53 1.57
CA SER A 389 14.17 -21.42 2.73
C SER A 389 13.61 -20.77 4.00
N ARG A 390 13.87 -19.48 4.22
CA ARG A 390 13.30 -18.71 5.34
C ARG A 390 11.78 -18.63 5.24
N ILE A 391 11.25 -18.34 4.06
CA ILE A 391 9.80 -18.25 3.82
C ILE A 391 9.14 -19.61 4.09
N ILE A 392 9.69 -20.71 3.55
CA ILE A 392 9.17 -22.06 3.80
C ILE A 392 9.14 -22.35 5.30
N GLY A 393 10.20 -21.99 6.02
CA GLY A 393 10.27 -22.14 7.48
C GLY A 393 9.17 -21.38 8.21
N LEU A 394 8.96 -20.10 7.87
CA LEU A 394 7.89 -19.26 8.45
C LEU A 394 6.48 -19.79 8.15
N LEU A 395 6.27 -20.39 6.99
CA LEU A 395 4.99 -21.00 6.59
C LEU A 395 4.74 -22.38 7.23
N GLY A 396 5.62 -22.85 8.11
CA GLY A 396 5.50 -24.10 8.84
C GLY A 396 6.07 -25.32 8.12
N GLY A 397 7.01 -25.10 7.19
CA GLY A 397 7.74 -26.16 6.48
C GLY A 397 6.99 -26.73 5.27
N GLY A 398 7.68 -27.62 4.56
CA GLY A 398 7.19 -28.21 3.30
C GLY A 398 5.87 -28.98 3.43
N ASP A 399 5.51 -29.49 4.61
CA ASP A 399 4.24 -30.19 4.83
C ASP A 399 3.03 -29.22 4.73
N ASN A 400 3.22 -27.96 5.04
CA ASN A 400 2.18 -26.93 4.98
C ASN A 400 2.18 -26.14 3.66
N VAL A 401 3.24 -26.27 2.83
CA VAL A 401 3.42 -25.47 1.64
C VAL A 401 3.30 -26.31 0.38
N TYR A 402 2.40 -25.92 -0.51
CA TYR A 402 2.31 -26.47 -1.87
C TYR A 402 3.33 -25.74 -2.75
N GLU A 403 4.47 -26.38 -2.97
CA GLU A 403 5.53 -25.87 -3.82
C GLU A 403 5.27 -26.27 -5.27
N VAL A 404 5.28 -25.29 -6.16
CA VAL A 404 5.04 -25.48 -7.60
C VAL A 404 6.21 -24.90 -8.39
N LYS A 405 6.88 -25.79 -9.13
CA LYS A 405 7.96 -25.47 -10.08
C LYS A 405 7.66 -26.13 -11.42
N LEU A 406 8.13 -25.54 -12.51
CA LEU A 406 8.05 -26.13 -13.83
C LEU A 406 9.27 -27.03 -14.05
N GLU A 407 9.07 -28.13 -14.79
CA GLU A 407 10.14 -29.01 -15.22
C GLU A 407 11.06 -28.31 -16.24
N ASP A 408 12.32 -28.72 -16.33
CA ASP A 408 13.32 -28.11 -17.22
C ASP A 408 12.88 -28.14 -18.69
N SER A 409 12.23 -29.20 -19.14
CA SER A 409 11.67 -29.30 -20.49
C SER A 409 10.61 -28.23 -20.81
N VAL A 410 9.85 -27.84 -19.79
CA VAL A 410 8.87 -26.75 -19.89
C VAL A 410 9.58 -25.40 -19.79
N LEU A 411 10.59 -25.26 -18.91
CA LEU A 411 11.40 -24.05 -18.79
C LEU A 411 12.09 -23.69 -20.11
N ASP A 412 12.60 -24.68 -20.86
CA ASP A 412 13.23 -24.47 -22.18
C ASP A 412 12.29 -23.78 -23.17
N THR A 413 10.97 -23.96 -23.04
CA THR A 413 9.98 -23.24 -23.88
C THR A 413 9.88 -21.75 -23.55
N PHE A 414 10.50 -21.28 -22.47
CA PHE A 414 10.56 -19.88 -22.06
C PHE A 414 11.85 -19.20 -22.47
N ASN A 415 12.85 -19.95 -22.99
CA ASN A 415 14.06 -19.37 -23.57
C ASN A 415 13.67 -18.48 -24.75
N ARG A 416 13.99 -17.17 -24.67
CA ARG A 416 13.53 -16.19 -25.66
C ARG A 416 14.50 -15.02 -25.88
N HIS A 417 15.64 -15.01 -25.18
CA HIS A 417 16.62 -13.95 -25.28
C HIS A 417 17.98 -14.49 -25.63
N ILE A 418 18.71 -13.77 -26.47
CA ILE A 418 20.14 -13.90 -26.69
C ILE A 418 20.81 -12.65 -26.12
N VAL A 419 21.89 -12.85 -25.36
CA VAL A 419 22.53 -11.78 -24.60
C VAL A 419 23.84 -11.37 -25.26
N PHE A 420 24.05 -10.06 -25.35
CA PHE A 420 25.29 -9.45 -25.78
C PHE A 420 25.78 -8.50 -24.69
N LYS A 421 27.01 -8.66 -24.26
CA LYS A 421 27.69 -7.70 -23.39
C LYS A 421 28.34 -6.62 -24.24
N ILE A 422 28.18 -5.36 -23.86
CA ILE A 422 28.80 -4.22 -24.54
C ILE A 422 29.58 -3.37 -23.53
N ASP A 423 30.78 -2.96 -23.90
CA ASP A 423 31.68 -2.29 -22.98
C ASP A 423 31.39 -0.80 -22.86
N ASN A 424 30.94 -0.15 -23.96
CA ASN A 424 30.75 1.29 -24.02
C ASN A 424 29.39 1.70 -24.55
N LEU A 425 28.90 2.84 -24.07
CA LEU A 425 27.65 3.45 -24.55
C LEU A 425 27.75 3.81 -26.05
N ASP A 426 28.94 4.20 -26.52
CA ASP A 426 29.18 4.57 -27.94
C ASP A 426 28.89 3.40 -28.88
N ASP A 427 29.06 2.17 -28.45
CA ASP A 427 28.76 0.98 -29.25
C ASP A 427 27.25 0.80 -29.52
N THR A 428 26.41 1.49 -28.75
CA THR A 428 24.94 1.41 -28.89
C THR A 428 24.43 2.11 -30.14
N GLY A 429 25.14 3.15 -30.65
CA GLY A 429 24.72 3.94 -31.81
C GLY A 429 24.47 3.07 -33.06
N GLY A 430 25.41 2.18 -33.40
CA GLY A 430 25.26 1.26 -34.52
C GLY A 430 24.14 0.23 -34.34
N ILE A 431 23.90 -0.20 -33.10
CA ILE A 431 22.79 -1.12 -32.75
C ILE A 431 21.45 -0.42 -32.98
N ILE A 432 21.31 0.80 -32.49
CA ILE A 432 20.07 1.61 -32.63
C ILE A 432 19.82 1.92 -34.11
N GLU A 433 20.84 2.37 -34.85
CA GLU A 433 20.73 2.68 -36.28
C GLU A 433 20.22 1.48 -37.07
N LYS A 434 20.81 0.30 -36.85
CA LYS A 434 20.39 -0.94 -37.50
C LYS A 434 18.93 -1.28 -37.13
N ALA A 435 18.59 -1.21 -35.84
CA ALA A 435 17.25 -1.54 -35.37
C ALA A 435 16.17 -0.59 -35.94
N VAL A 436 16.46 0.71 -36.07
CA VAL A 436 15.59 1.70 -36.72
C VAL A 436 15.40 1.36 -38.22
N LYS A 437 16.48 1.02 -38.95
CA LYS A 437 16.44 0.61 -40.34
C LYS A 437 15.60 -0.67 -40.54
N ASP A 438 15.67 -1.59 -39.60
CA ASP A 438 14.92 -2.85 -39.62
C ASP A 438 13.49 -2.70 -39.07
N ASN A 439 13.01 -1.48 -38.82
CA ASN A 439 11.69 -1.15 -38.27
C ASN A 439 11.37 -1.84 -36.92
N LEU A 440 12.35 -1.99 -36.06
CA LEU A 440 12.20 -2.65 -34.75
C LEU A 440 11.76 -1.67 -33.66
N LYS A 441 11.07 -2.21 -32.67
CA LYS A 441 10.73 -1.48 -31.43
C LYS A 441 11.87 -1.65 -30.42
N ILE A 442 12.46 -0.52 -30.00
CA ILE A 442 13.63 -0.46 -29.17
C ILE A 442 13.24 0.01 -27.78
N LEU A 443 13.67 -0.74 -26.74
CA LEU A 443 13.58 -0.32 -25.36
C LEU A 443 14.98 -0.06 -24.79
N ILE A 444 15.22 1.15 -24.29
CA ILE A 444 16.47 1.53 -23.63
C ILE A 444 16.18 1.73 -22.16
N VAL A 445 16.93 1.07 -21.27
CA VAL A 445 16.69 1.13 -19.83
C VAL A 445 17.92 1.64 -19.10
N CYS A 446 17.77 2.80 -18.43
CA CYS A 446 18.78 3.43 -17.61
C CYS A 446 18.48 3.22 -16.11
N ASN A 447 19.51 3.23 -15.27
CA ASN A 447 19.36 3.08 -13.82
C ASN A 447 18.97 4.40 -13.12
N GLN A 448 19.33 5.54 -13.72
CA GLN A 448 19.09 6.89 -13.16
C GLN A 448 18.23 7.74 -14.10
N VAL A 449 17.34 8.54 -13.50
CA VAL A 449 16.46 9.47 -14.26
C VAL A 449 17.28 10.43 -15.10
N LYS A 450 18.37 11.01 -14.57
CA LYS A 450 19.25 11.93 -15.29
C LYS A 450 19.82 11.29 -16.56
N ARG A 451 20.35 10.07 -16.44
CA ARG A 451 20.92 9.34 -17.60
C ARG A 451 19.85 9.01 -18.64
N ALA A 452 18.62 8.70 -18.20
CA ALA A 452 17.51 8.48 -19.11
C ALA A 452 17.12 9.77 -19.85
N GLN A 453 17.15 10.93 -19.20
CA GLN A 453 16.91 12.23 -19.80
C GLN A 453 18.00 12.59 -20.83
N GLU A 454 19.27 12.44 -20.47
CA GLU A 454 20.43 12.66 -21.36
C GLU A 454 20.38 11.74 -22.59
N MET A 455 20.06 10.46 -22.40
CA MET A 455 19.90 9.49 -23.49
C MET A 455 18.73 9.89 -24.42
N PHE A 456 17.61 10.32 -23.84
CA PHE A 456 16.45 10.77 -24.62
C PHE A 456 16.76 12.02 -25.46
N ASP A 457 17.55 12.95 -24.94
CA ASP A 457 18.00 14.14 -25.68
C ASP A 457 18.89 13.75 -26.86
N SER A 458 19.90 12.92 -26.64
CA SER A 458 20.77 12.41 -27.71
C SER A 458 20.00 11.67 -28.82
N ILE A 459 19.03 10.82 -28.43
CA ILE A 459 18.17 10.11 -29.37
C ILE A 459 17.26 11.08 -30.13
N SER A 460 16.76 12.12 -29.46
CA SER A 460 15.87 13.11 -30.07
C SER A 460 16.59 13.96 -31.13
N GLU A 461 17.87 14.26 -30.91
CA GLU A 461 18.74 14.93 -31.87
C GLU A 461 19.11 14.02 -33.06
N THR A 462 19.46 12.77 -32.79
CA THR A 462 19.95 11.83 -33.81
C THR A 462 18.82 11.26 -34.68
N TYR A 463 17.64 11.02 -34.10
CA TYR A 463 16.50 10.40 -34.77
C TYR A 463 15.22 11.24 -34.65
N PRO A 464 15.16 12.48 -35.20
CA PRO A 464 14.05 13.41 -35.02
C PRO A 464 12.71 12.82 -35.51
N ASP A 465 12.71 12.07 -36.59
CA ASP A 465 11.50 11.53 -37.24
C ASP A 465 11.02 10.20 -36.65
N VAL A 466 11.81 9.56 -35.77
CA VAL A 466 11.41 8.31 -35.12
C VAL A 466 10.52 8.61 -33.93
N ARG A 467 9.41 7.89 -33.83
CA ARG A 467 8.51 7.97 -32.66
C ARG A 467 9.27 7.58 -31.40
N LYS A 468 9.27 8.44 -30.41
CA LYS A 468 9.98 8.22 -29.16
C LYS A 468 9.17 8.60 -27.93
N MET A 469 9.55 8.04 -26.78
CA MET A 469 8.95 8.34 -25.48
C MET A 469 9.99 8.19 -24.38
N LEU A 470 9.96 9.10 -23.40
CA LEU A 470 10.68 8.96 -22.13
C LEU A 470 9.69 8.68 -21.01
N ILE A 471 10.01 7.70 -20.13
CA ILE A 471 9.18 7.38 -18.99
C ILE A 471 10.00 7.04 -17.74
N HIS A 472 9.76 7.78 -16.66
CA HIS A 472 10.43 7.59 -15.36
C HIS A 472 9.57 8.10 -14.20
N SER A 473 10.10 8.10 -12.96
CA SER A 473 9.37 8.49 -11.75
C SER A 473 9.10 10.00 -11.62
N HIS A 474 9.94 10.87 -12.22
CA HIS A 474 9.88 12.32 -12.05
C HIS A 474 8.89 13.04 -12.97
N PHE A 475 7.78 12.41 -13.31
CA PHE A 475 6.64 13.07 -13.96
C PHE A 475 5.52 13.38 -12.96
N LYS A 476 4.74 14.46 -13.22
CA LYS A 476 3.45 14.65 -12.54
C LYS A 476 2.63 13.38 -12.65
N ARG A 477 1.91 12.99 -11.61
CA ARG A 477 1.17 11.71 -11.63
C ARG A 477 0.18 11.62 -12.79
N LYS A 478 -0.47 12.75 -13.15
CA LYS A 478 -1.37 12.80 -14.33
C LYS A 478 -0.62 12.51 -15.64
N ASP A 479 0.58 13.10 -15.83
CA ASP A 479 1.36 12.94 -17.05
C ASP A 479 1.93 11.52 -17.14
N ARG A 480 2.37 10.97 -16.04
CA ARG A 480 2.81 9.58 -15.97
C ARG A 480 1.70 8.60 -16.36
N ASN A 481 0.47 8.80 -15.87
CA ASN A 481 -0.68 7.96 -16.26
C ASN A 481 -0.94 8.07 -17.77
N ARG A 482 -0.84 9.26 -18.36
CA ARG A 482 -0.94 9.48 -19.79
C ARG A 482 0.14 8.73 -20.58
N LEU A 483 1.40 8.79 -20.12
CA LEU A 483 2.53 8.08 -20.73
C LEU A 483 2.38 6.57 -20.63
N GLU A 484 1.98 6.03 -19.49
CA GLU A 484 1.73 4.59 -19.30
C GLU A 484 0.60 4.08 -20.22
N THR A 485 -0.45 4.87 -20.41
CA THR A 485 -1.54 4.57 -21.35
C THR A 485 -1.03 4.62 -22.80
N GLY A 486 -0.31 5.67 -23.16
CA GLY A 486 0.30 5.80 -24.51
C GLY A 486 1.26 4.66 -24.83
N LEU A 487 2.05 4.22 -23.85
CA LEU A 487 2.97 3.10 -23.99
C LEU A 487 2.23 1.79 -24.32
N LYS A 488 1.10 1.53 -23.66
CA LYS A 488 0.27 0.35 -23.91
C LYS A 488 -0.43 0.41 -25.25
N ASP A 489 -1.09 1.51 -25.56
CA ASP A 489 -2.04 1.62 -26.66
C ASP A 489 -1.35 1.93 -27.99
N GLN A 490 -0.25 2.69 -27.96
CA GLN A 490 0.41 3.19 -29.16
C GLN A 490 1.74 2.50 -29.47
N PHE A 491 2.58 2.28 -28.44
CA PHE A 491 3.92 1.71 -28.64
C PHE A 491 3.93 0.18 -28.62
N ASN A 492 2.96 -0.43 -27.96
CA ASN A 492 2.85 -1.89 -27.83
C ASN A 492 2.05 -2.55 -28.98
N ALA A 493 1.48 -1.79 -29.93
CA ALA A 493 0.72 -2.34 -31.04
C ALA A 493 1.59 -3.27 -31.91
N ILE A 494 1.04 -4.41 -32.38
CA ILE A 494 1.76 -5.43 -33.14
C ILE A 494 2.24 -4.88 -34.50
N ASN A 495 1.44 -4.03 -35.14
CA ASN A 495 1.73 -3.42 -36.43
C ASN A 495 2.21 -1.98 -36.34
N GLY A 496 2.89 -1.61 -35.23
CA GLY A 496 3.40 -0.27 -35.04
C GLY A 496 4.61 0.04 -35.90
N SER A 497 4.76 1.30 -36.29
CA SER A 497 6.00 1.84 -36.84
C SER A 497 7.15 1.66 -35.85
N PRO A 498 8.42 1.72 -36.28
CA PRO A 498 9.56 1.67 -35.39
C PRO A 498 9.45 2.75 -34.33
N CYS A 499 9.87 2.43 -33.13
CA CYS A 499 9.82 3.37 -32.02
C CYS A 499 10.96 3.13 -31.03
N ILE A 500 11.34 4.18 -30.31
CA ILE A 500 12.35 4.13 -29.26
C ILE A 500 11.69 4.58 -27.94
N VAL A 501 11.75 3.73 -26.93
CA VAL A 501 11.31 4.08 -25.58
C VAL A 501 12.53 4.09 -24.66
N VAL A 502 12.79 5.23 -24.04
CA VAL A 502 13.79 5.36 -22.97
C VAL A 502 13.07 5.32 -21.64
N ALA A 503 13.53 4.49 -20.73
CA ALA A 503 12.88 4.27 -19.45
C ALA A 503 13.88 4.08 -18.31
N THR A 504 13.39 4.17 -17.09
CA THR A 504 14.09 3.68 -15.90
C THR A 504 13.44 2.39 -15.39
N GLN A 505 13.65 2.02 -14.13
CA GLN A 505 13.07 0.83 -13.48
C GLN A 505 11.55 0.71 -13.59
N VAL A 506 10.86 1.76 -14.01
CA VAL A 506 9.39 1.76 -14.18
C VAL A 506 8.88 0.69 -15.14
N VAL A 507 9.74 0.21 -16.06
CA VAL A 507 9.40 -0.85 -17.02
C VAL A 507 9.62 -2.27 -16.47
N GLU A 508 10.34 -2.44 -15.36
CA GLU A 508 10.61 -3.74 -14.78
C GLU A 508 9.33 -4.46 -14.35
N VAL A 509 8.29 -3.70 -13.99
CA VAL A 509 7.11 -4.25 -13.33
C VAL A 509 5.81 -3.96 -14.09
N SER A 510 5.01 -5.00 -14.24
CA SER A 510 3.57 -5.06 -14.58
C SER A 510 3.06 -4.28 -15.78
N LEU A 511 3.92 -3.75 -16.62
CA LEU A 511 3.49 -3.26 -17.92
C LEU A 511 3.41 -4.43 -18.91
N ASP A 512 2.26 -4.62 -19.53
CA ASP A 512 2.09 -5.62 -20.58
C ASP A 512 2.55 -5.02 -21.93
N ILE A 513 3.87 -4.88 -22.06
CA ILE A 513 4.56 -4.33 -23.23
C ILE A 513 5.53 -5.36 -23.81
N SER A 514 5.73 -5.32 -25.11
CA SER A 514 6.63 -6.23 -25.82
C SER A 514 7.43 -5.49 -26.89
N PHE A 515 8.74 -5.48 -26.74
CA PHE A 515 9.70 -4.87 -27.65
C PHE A 515 10.46 -5.94 -28.44
N ASP A 516 11.18 -5.52 -29.49
CA ASP A 516 11.96 -6.40 -30.36
C ASP A 516 13.42 -6.48 -29.91
N ILE A 517 13.92 -5.41 -29.32
CA ILE A 517 15.31 -5.29 -28.88
C ILE A 517 15.37 -4.47 -27.58
N MET A 518 16.34 -4.78 -26.73
CA MET A 518 16.63 -3.98 -25.54
C MET A 518 18.11 -3.63 -25.49
N ILE A 519 18.36 -2.40 -25.04
CA ILE A 519 19.67 -1.93 -24.57
C ILE A 519 19.48 -1.54 -23.11
N THR A 520 20.25 -2.08 -22.19
CA THR A 520 20.08 -1.79 -20.76
C THR A 520 21.41 -1.57 -20.07
N GLU A 521 21.48 -0.62 -19.17
CA GLU A 521 22.56 -0.57 -18.19
C GLU A 521 22.53 -1.85 -17.34
N CYS A 522 23.70 -2.28 -16.88
CA CYS A 522 23.80 -3.39 -15.94
C CYS A 522 22.99 -3.10 -14.67
N ALA A 523 22.21 -4.07 -14.24
CA ALA A 523 21.40 -4.02 -13.02
C ALA A 523 21.51 -5.38 -12.30
N PRO A 524 21.06 -5.52 -11.05
CA PRO A 524 20.97 -6.81 -10.39
C PRO A 524 20.30 -7.87 -11.27
N VAL A 525 20.71 -9.12 -11.15
CA VAL A 525 20.28 -10.19 -12.07
C VAL A 525 18.77 -10.39 -12.11
N ASP A 526 18.09 -10.26 -10.98
CA ASP A 526 16.62 -10.32 -10.87
C ASP A 526 15.95 -9.15 -11.60
N ALA A 527 16.48 -7.94 -11.49
CA ALA A 527 16.02 -6.77 -12.24
C ALA A 527 16.23 -6.96 -13.75
N LEU A 528 17.40 -7.46 -14.18
CA LEU A 528 17.65 -7.75 -15.60
C LEU A 528 16.68 -8.78 -16.16
N ILE A 529 16.40 -9.88 -15.45
CA ILE A 529 15.42 -10.88 -15.88
C ILE A 529 14.03 -10.25 -16.07
N GLN A 530 13.66 -9.30 -15.24
CA GLN A 530 12.39 -8.57 -15.40
C GLN A 530 12.39 -7.61 -16.58
N ARG A 531 13.50 -6.88 -16.80
CA ARG A 531 13.71 -6.04 -18.00
C ARG A 531 13.61 -6.90 -19.26
N PHE A 532 14.35 -8.00 -19.32
CA PHE A 532 14.32 -8.94 -20.47
C PHE A 532 12.91 -9.46 -20.72
N GLY A 533 12.14 -9.68 -19.66
CA GLY A 533 10.71 -10.00 -19.75
C GLY A 533 9.85 -8.97 -20.53
N ARG A 534 10.39 -7.82 -20.94
CA ARG A 534 9.75 -6.82 -21.80
C ARG A 534 10.12 -6.98 -23.29
N VAL A 535 11.03 -7.88 -23.61
CA VAL A 535 11.40 -8.24 -24.97
C VAL A 535 10.80 -9.62 -25.27
N ASN A 536 10.21 -9.77 -26.46
CA ASN A 536 9.59 -11.02 -26.87
C ASN A 536 8.58 -11.59 -25.83
N ARG A 537 7.81 -10.69 -25.21
CA ARG A 537 6.93 -11.01 -24.07
C ARG A 537 5.72 -11.85 -24.46
N LYS A 538 5.13 -11.55 -25.64
CA LYS A 538 3.89 -12.21 -26.09
C LYS A 538 4.22 -13.63 -26.55
N ARG A 539 3.70 -14.62 -25.82
CA ARG A 539 3.82 -16.03 -26.19
C ARG A 539 2.68 -16.43 -27.11
N THR A 540 3.01 -16.82 -28.31
CA THR A 540 2.12 -17.43 -29.30
C THR A 540 2.82 -18.66 -29.87
N SER A 541 2.10 -19.50 -30.62
CA SER A 541 2.71 -20.62 -31.36
C SER A 541 3.83 -20.15 -32.30
N GLU A 542 3.75 -18.91 -32.79
CA GLU A 542 4.70 -18.34 -33.76
C GLU A 542 5.95 -17.77 -33.08
N THR A 543 5.86 -17.34 -31.79
CA THR A 543 7.00 -16.75 -31.07
C THR A 543 7.81 -17.77 -30.25
N LEU A 544 7.30 -18.98 -30.07
CA LEU A 544 8.03 -20.06 -29.39
C LEU A 544 9.25 -20.49 -30.21
N GLY A 545 10.42 -20.58 -29.57
CA GLY A 545 11.68 -20.93 -30.21
C GLY A 545 12.35 -19.80 -31.00
N HIS A 546 11.78 -18.60 -31.00
CA HIS A 546 12.40 -17.41 -31.58
C HIS A 546 13.04 -16.55 -30.49
N TYR A 547 14.31 -16.18 -30.73
CA TYR A 547 15.10 -15.41 -29.77
C TYR A 547 15.20 -13.94 -30.21
N LYS A 548 15.19 -13.03 -29.25
CA LYS A 548 15.39 -11.60 -29.48
C LYS A 548 16.62 -11.09 -28.70
N PRO A 549 17.37 -10.14 -29.27
CA PRO A 549 18.59 -9.66 -28.64
C PRO A 549 18.34 -8.72 -27.48
N VAL A 550 19.12 -8.88 -26.43
CA VAL A 550 19.24 -7.96 -25.29
C VAL A 550 20.71 -7.61 -25.11
N TYR A 551 20.99 -6.32 -25.07
CA TYR A 551 22.33 -5.76 -24.92
C TYR A 551 22.50 -5.18 -23.52
N VAL A 552 23.53 -5.62 -22.80
CA VAL A 552 23.81 -5.20 -21.44
C VAL A 552 25.13 -4.45 -21.38
N LEU A 553 25.06 -3.18 -20.99
CA LEU A 553 26.23 -2.31 -20.78
C LEU A 553 27.03 -2.79 -19.58
N ALA A 554 28.36 -2.72 -19.67
CA ALA A 554 29.25 -3.00 -18.56
C ALA A 554 28.92 -2.15 -17.32
N PRO A 555 29.14 -2.67 -16.10
CA PRO A 555 28.99 -1.89 -14.89
C PRO A 555 29.94 -0.69 -14.88
N PRO A 556 29.52 0.44 -14.32
CA PRO A 556 30.43 1.59 -14.15
C PRO A 556 31.54 1.29 -13.15
N GLU A 557 32.62 2.06 -13.17
CA GLU A 557 33.72 1.95 -12.23
C GLU A 557 33.51 2.80 -10.95
N ASP A 558 32.65 3.81 -11.00
CA ASP A 558 32.35 4.73 -9.89
C ASP A 558 31.05 4.36 -9.18
N ASP A 559 31.09 4.32 -7.84
CA ASP A 559 29.93 3.96 -7.00
C ASP A 559 28.74 4.92 -7.18
N LYS A 560 28.98 6.19 -7.50
CA LYS A 560 27.87 7.15 -7.72
C LYS A 560 27.16 6.90 -9.04
N GLU A 561 27.91 6.44 -10.04
CA GLU A 561 27.32 6.06 -11.33
C GLU A 561 26.58 4.72 -11.22
N ALA A 562 26.99 3.84 -10.31
CA ALA A 562 26.33 2.56 -10.04
C ALA A 562 24.97 2.72 -9.34
N LEU A 563 24.72 3.87 -8.69
CA LEU A 563 23.44 4.10 -7.98
C LEU A 563 22.24 3.86 -8.90
N PRO A 564 21.18 3.26 -8.34
CA PRO A 564 20.91 2.95 -6.93
C PRO A 564 21.48 1.60 -6.46
N TYR A 565 22.28 0.93 -7.24
CA TYR A 565 22.77 -0.42 -6.96
C TYR A 565 24.21 -0.44 -6.43
N SER A 566 24.58 -1.51 -5.72
CA SER A 566 25.94 -1.78 -5.32
C SER A 566 26.77 -2.22 -6.52
N ILE A 567 27.97 -1.64 -6.71
CA ILE A 567 28.87 -1.98 -7.79
C ILE A 567 29.29 -3.45 -7.76
N ASP A 568 29.44 -4.04 -6.57
CA ASP A 568 29.79 -5.44 -6.39
C ASP A 568 28.70 -6.37 -6.93
N ILE A 569 27.42 -6.05 -6.69
CA ILE A 569 26.30 -6.79 -7.23
C ILE A 569 26.24 -6.68 -8.76
N LEU A 570 26.50 -5.48 -9.29
CA LEU A 570 26.54 -5.27 -10.74
C LEU A 570 27.67 -6.08 -11.40
N LYS A 571 28.88 -6.06 -10.83
CA LYS A 571 30.04 -6.83 -11.34
C LYS A 571 29.79 -8.34 -11.28
N LYS A 572 29.22 -8.85 -10.18
CA LYS A 572 28.82 -10.25 -10.06
C LYS A 572 27.75 -10.61 -11.10
N THR A 573 26.71 -9.77 -11.26
CA THR A 573 25.66 -9.98 -12.25
C THR A 573 26.24 -10.05 -13.66
N TYR A 574 27.07 -9.08 -14.04
CA TYR A 574 27.66 -9.03 -15.37
C TYR A 574 28.55 -10.25 -15.66
N SER A 575 29.24 -10.78 -14.64
CA SER A 575 30.09 -11.96 -14.80
C SER A 575 29.32 -13.24 -15.09
N VAL A 576 28.12 -13.42 -14.52
CA VAL A 576 27.29 -14.65 -14.66
C VAL A 576 26.40 -14.65 -15.89
N LEU A 577 26.18 -13.50 -16.53
CA LEU A 577 25.39 -13.40 -17.76
C LEU A 577 26.08 -14.13 -18.93
N PRO A 578 25.32 -14.80 -19.82
CA PRO A 578 25.83 -15.25 -21.12
C PRO A 578 26.27 -14.07 -21.98
N ASP A 579 27.03 -14.33 -23.04
CA ASP A 579 27.58 -13.31 -23.94
C ASP A 579 27.65 -13.81 -25.39
N GLY A 580 28.02 -12.90 -26.32
CA GLY A 580 28.27 -13.26 -27.73
C GLY A 580 27.04 -13.74 -28.50
N GLY A 581 25.82 -13.49 -27.99
CA GLY A 581 24.57 -13.97 -28.58
C GLY A 581 24.14 -15.35 -28.06
N ASP A 582 24.75 -15.82 -26.98
CA ASP A 582 24.32 -17.05 -26.34
C ASP A 582 22.92 -16.89 -25.69
N VAL A 583 22.18 -18.00 -25.70
CA VAL A 583 20.80 -18.03 -25.18
C VAL A 583 20.82 -17.96 -23.66
N LEU A 584 20.05 -17.02 -23.11
CA LEU A 584 19.72 -17.01 -21.70
C LEU A 584 18.72 -18.14 -21.41
N ARG A 585 19.19 -19.20 -20.75
CA ARG A 585 18.35 -20.35 -20.42
C ARG A 585 17.63 -20.14 -19.11
N GLU A 586 16.30 -20.25 -19.14
CA GLU A 586 15.45 -20.11 -17.93
C GLU A 586 15.82 -21.13 -16.82
N ALA A 587 16.28 -22.33 -17.19
CA ALA A 587 16.74 -23.33 -16.24
C ALA A 587 18.01 -22.91 -15.47
N ASP A 588 18.82 -22.00 -16.02
CA ASP A 588 20.05 -21.52 -15.37
C ASP A 588 19.84 -20.27 -14.50
N VAL A 589 18.69 -19.59 -14.64
CA VAL A 589 18.40 -18.33 -13.93
C VAL A 589 18.54 -18.48 -12.41
N GLN A 590 18.05 -19.58 -11.83
CA GLN A 590 18.15 -19.82 -10.39
C GLN A 590 19.62 -19.89 -9.93
N LYS A 591 20.49 -20.57 -10.68
CA LYS A 591 21.94 -20.67 -10.36
C LYS A 591 22.60 -19.29 -10.45
N MET A 592 22.23 -18.48 -11.44
CA MET A 592 22.75 -17.11 -11.59
C MET A 592 22.38 -16.25 -10.36
N ILE A 593 21.13 -16.33 -9.91
CA ILE A 593 20.64 -15.60 -8.73
C ILE A 593 21.42 -16.03 -7.48
N ASP A 594 21.54 -17.33 -7.23
CA ASP A 594 22.24 -17.85 -6.06
C ASP A 594 23.75 -17.54 -6.08
N SER A 595 24.34 -17.35 -7.27
CA SER A 595 25.73 -16.94 -7.42
C SER A 595 25.95 -15.44 -7.11
N VAL A 596 24.95 -14.60 -7.40
CA VAL A 596 25.00 -13.16 -7.12
C VAL A 596 24.67 -12.86 -5.66
N TYR A 597 23.62 -13.51 -5.14
CA TYR A 597 23.13 -13.31 -3.78
C TYR A 597 23.55 -14.45 -2.87
N THR A 598 24.79 -14.40 -2.41
CA THR A 598 25.30 -15.34 -1.42
C THR A 598 24.74 -15.05 -0.02
N ASP A 599 24.63 -16.06 0.85
CA ASP A 599 23.98 -16.03 2.18
C ASP A 599 24.39 -14.90 3.14
N ALA A 600 25.47 -14.20 2.87
CA ALA A 600 26.02 -13.14 3.74
C ALA A 600 25.24 -11.81 3.69
N GLY A 601 24.25 -11.66 2.82
CA GLY A 601 23.60 -10.37 2.52
C GLY A 601 22.32 -10.06 3.30
N PHE A 602 21.68 -11.04 3.95
CA PHE A 602 20.49 -10.74 4.75
C PHE A 602 20.90 -10.08 6.07
N LYS A 603 21.11 -8.76 6.03
CA LYS A 603 21.37 -7.97 7.24
C LYS A 603 20.23 -8.20 8.21
N ASN A 604 20.58 -8.50 9.47
CA ASN A 604 19.67 -8.28 10.58
C ASN A 604 19.39 -6.79 10.62
N ILE A 605 18.26 -6.39 10.01
CA ILE A 605 17.79 -5.02 10.11
C ILE A 605 17.41 -4.84 11.56
N ASP A 606 17.93 -3.79 12.16
CA ASP A 606 17.54 -3.40 13.52
C ASP A 606 16.06 -2.99 13.49
N TYR A 607 15.22 -3.91 13.93
CA TYR A 607 13.76 -3.78 13.93
C TYR A 607 13.23 -2.92 15.08
N THR A 608 13.95 -1.89 15.50
CA THR A 608 13.59 -1.07 16.67
C THR A 608 12.18 -0.49 16.60
N GLY A 609 11.65 -0.22 15.39
CA GLY A 609 10.30 0.28 15.22
C GLY A 609 9.21 -0.78 15.06
N ILE A 610 9.55 -2.07 14.89
CA ILE A 610 8.58 -3.13 14.65
C ILE A 610 7.89 -3.52 15.95
N ALA A 611 6.56 -3.42 15.96
CA ALA A 611 5.72 -3.78 17.09
C ALA A 611 5.45 -5.28 17.20
N PHE A 612 5.46 -6.02 16.07
CA PHE A 612 5.21 -7.45 16.07
C PHE A 612 6.50 -8.24 16.20
N LYS A 613 6.69 -8.95 17.32
CA LYS A 613 7.87 -9.77 17.65
C LYS A 613 7.42 -11.07 18.34
N ASP A 614 8.11 -12.15 18.06
CA ASP A 614 7.88 -13.46 18.72
C ASP A 614 6.42 -13.93 18.62
N GLY A 615 5.80 -13.73 17.45
CA GLY A 615 4.44 -14.16 17.17
C GLY A 615 3.32 -13.30 17.78
N ALA A 616 3.64 -12.17 18.41
CA ALA A 616 2.66 -11.29 19.05
C ALA A 616 3.02 -9.81 18.92
N TRP A 617 2.00 -8.93 19.05
CA TRP A 617 2.23 -7.49 19.16
C TRP A 617 2.78 -7.16 20.55
N GLN A 618 3.90 -6.42 20.59
CA GLN A 618 4.57 -5.98 21.80
C GLN A 618 4.12 -4.60 22.28
N LEU A 619 3.23 -3.96 21.56
CA LEU A 619 2.54 -2.75 22.00
C LEU A 619 1.54 -3.10 23.12
N LYS A 620 1.37 -2.18 24.07
CA LYS A 620 0.25 -2.26 25.00
C LYS A 620 -1.05 -2.16 24.19
N GLU A 621 -2.05 -2.96 24.50
CA GLU A 621 -3.35 -2.90 23.83
C GLU A 621 -3.91 -1.46 23.86
N LEU A 622 -4.71 -1.11 22.88
CA LEU A 622 -5.31 0.22 22.71
C LEU A 622 -4.28 1.34 22.47
N CYS A 623 -3.03 0.98 22.13
CA CYS A 623 -1.97 1.91 21.76
C CYS A 623 -1.52 1.69 20.32
N ASN A 624 -0.95 2.72 19.72
CA ASN A 624 -0.37 2.65 18.38
C ASN A 624 0.91 3.49 18.28
N ASN A 625 1.80 3.09 17.39
CA ASN A 625 2.99 3.86 17.04
C ASN A 625 2.65 5.02 16.10
N PRO A 626 3.44 6.09 16.09
CA PRO A 626 3.31 7.15 15.11
C PRO A 626 3.75 6.67 13.72
N LYS A 627 3.18 7.26 12.67
CA LYS A 627 3.51 6.93 11.28
C LYS A 627 5.00 7.17 10.94
N SER A 628 5.66 8.10 11.65
CA SER A 628 7.10 8.36 11.49
C SER A 628 7.95 7.11 11.72
N ALA A 629 7.59 6.23 12.67
CA ALA A 629 8.32 4.99 12.93
C ALA A 629 8.39 4.07 11.69
N LEU A 630 7.32 3.99 10.90
CA LEU A 630 7.30 3.27 9.64
C LEU A 630 8.17 3.95 8.58
N LEU A 631 8.04 5.28 8.44
CA LEU A 631 8.76 6.04 7.42
C LEU A 631 10.27 6.02 7.66
N GLU A 632 10.72 6.15 8.90
CA GLU A 632 12.13 6.10 9.29
C GLU A 632 12.74 4.71 9.03
N THR A 633 12.04 3.65 9.41
CA THR A 633 12.55 2.27 9.23
C THR A 633 12.61 1.85 7.76
N LEU A 634 11.65 2.30 6.96
CA LEU A 634 11.64 2.00 5.52
C LEU A 634 12.63 2.83 4.73
N ASP A 635 13.37 3.75 5.40
CA ASP A 635 14.23 4.73 4.74
C ASP A 635 13.50 5.32 3.50
N ILE A 636 12.22 5.69 3.68
CA ILE A 636 11.40 6.25 2.62
C ILE A 636 11.91 7.66 2.37
N ASN A 637 12.99 7.71 1.60
CA ASN A 637 13.61 8.91 1.08
C ASN A 637 12.75 9.53 -0.04
N SER A 638 11.41 9.52 0.17
CA SER A 638 10.46 10.04 -0.81
C SER A 638 9.98 11.41 -0.39
N SER A 639 10.00 12.31 -1.34
CA SER A 639 9.45 13.66 -1.25
C SER A 639 8.52 13.92 -2.43
N ILE A 640 7.79 14.99 -2.36
CA ILE A 640 6.89 15.43 -3.42
C ILE A 640 7.28 16.83 -3.82
N CYS A 641 7.30 17.07 -5.13
CA CYS A 641 7.44 18.40 -5.71
C CYS A 641 6.16 18.78 -6.44
N ILE A 642 5.92 20.09 -6.55
CA ILE A 642 4.94 20.71 -7.46
C ILE A 642 5.61 21.85 -8.18
N THR A 643 5.12 22.21 -9.38
CA THR A 643 5.61 23.39 -10.08
C THR A 643 5.06 24.69 -9.47
N GLU A 644 5.74 25.82 -9.69
CA GLU A 644 5.27 27.15 -9.24
C GLU A 644 3.86 27.45 -9.78
N HIS A 645 3.60 27.11 -11.02
CA HIS A 645 2.30 27.25 -11.68
C HIS A 645 1.16 26.50 -10.97
N ASP A 646 1.44 25.33 -10.40
CA ASP A 646 0.43 24.51 -9.76
C ASP A 646 0.15 24.93 -8.30
N LYS A 647 0.91 25.86 -7.72
CA LYS A 647 0.87 26.22 -6.29
C LYS A 647 -0.53 26.62 -5.80
N GLU A 648 -1.16 27.60 -6.47
CA GLU A 648 -2.47 28.10 -6.05
C GLU A 648 -3.55 27.04 -6.19
N ARG A 649 -3.50 26.30 -7.29
CA ARG A 649 -4.41 25.19 -7.56
C ARG A 649 -4.24 24.05 -6.56
N TYR A 650 -3.00 23.77 -6.13
CA TYR A 650 -2.72 22.76 -5.10
C TYR A 650 -3.28 23.17 -3.73
N ILE A 651 -3.18 24.46 -3.36
CA ILE A 651 -3.74 24.98 -2.10
C ILE A 651 -5.27 24.87 -2.09
N ALA A 652 -5.93 25.29 -3.16
CA ALA A 652 -7.38 25.31 -3.28
C ALA A 652 -7.98 23.92 -3.57
N GLY A 653 -7.22 23.03 -4.17
CA GLY A 653 -7.70 21.73 -4.67
C GLY A 653 -7.99 20.69 -3.59
N GLY A 654 -8.92 19.79 -3.87
CA GLY A 654 -9.17 18.59 -3.08
C GLY A 654 -8.05 17.55 -3.24
N MET A 655 -8.15 16.46 -2.47
CA MET A 655 -7.10 15.41 -2.43
C MET A 655 -6.77 14.85 -3.83
N LEU A 656 -7.78 14.61 -4.67
CA LEU A 656 -7.60 14.09 -6.04
C LEU A 656 -6.82 15.06 -6.91
N GLU A 657 -7.23 16.31 -6.92
CA GLU A 657 -6.62 17.35 -7.73
C GLU A 657 -5.18 17.63 -7.32
N ARG A 658 -4.89 17.66 -6.01
CA ARG A 658 -3.53 17.75 -5.47
C ARG A 658 -2.66 16.62 -5.96
N SER A 659 -3.17 15.38 -5.87
CA SER A 659 -2.42 14.20 -6.27
C SER A 659 -2.04 14.19 -7.76
N GLU A 660 -2.85 14.77 -8.64
CA GLU A 660 -2.55 14.89 -10.08
C GLU A 660 -1.32 15.75 -10.37
N MET A 661 -1.09 16.78 -9.56
CA MET A 661 0.00 17.77 -9.73
C MET A 661 1.31 17.30 -9.09
N GLU A 662 1.27 16.27 -8.24
CA GLU A 662 2.41 15.79 -7.48
C GLU A 662 3.46 15.11 -8.37
N ILE A 663 4.72 15.47 -8.19
CA ILE A 663 5.91 14.89 -8.81
C ILE A 663 6.68 14.15 -7.72
N PRO A 664 6.74 12.82 -7.73
CA PRO A 664 7.57 12.06 -6.80
C PRO A 664 9.05 12.37 -7.02
N ALA A 665 9.78 12.62 -5.95
CA ALA A 665 11.22 12.85 -5.98
C ALA A 665 11.88 12.23 -4.74
N SER A 666 13.19 11.97 -4.79
CA SER A 666 13.94 11.58 -3.61
C SER A 666 14.16 12.79 -2.71
N TYR A 667 13.97 12.65 -1.38
CA TYR A 667 14.25 13.73 -0.44
C TYR A 667 15.71 14.20 -0.54
N ASN A 668 16.65 13.27 -0.68
CA ASN A 668 18.06 13.62 -0.88
C ASN A 668 18.31 14.45 -2.14
N SER A 669 17.51 14.29 -3.19
CA SER A 669 17.64 15.09 -4.41
C SER A 669 17.13 16.51 -4.26
N VAL A 670 16.17 16.77 -3.34
CA VAL A 670 15.56 18.09 -3.12
C VAL A 670 16.12 18.82 -1.91
N ALA A 671 16.55 18.11 -0.86
CA ALA A 671 17.03 18.69 0.40
C ALA A 671 18.23 19.64 0.23
N HIS A 672 19.09 19.37 -0.76
CA HIS A 672 20.27 20.18 -1.09
C HIS A 672 19.98 21.35 -2.05
N ARG A 673 18.70 21.59 -2.35
CA ARG A 673 18.28 22.66 -3.28
C ARG A 673 17.60 23.78 -2.51
N ASN A 674 17.70 24.99 -3.06
CA ASN A 674 17.04 26.15 -2.47
C ASN A 674 15.59 26.22 -2.97
N LEU A 675 14.75 25.33 -2.42
CA LEU A 675 13.34 25.20 -2.77
C LEU A 675 12.48 25.53 -1.56
N ASP A 676 11.43 26.31 -1.79
CA ASP A 676 10.42 26.56 -0.78
C ASP A 676 9.56 25.30 -0.60
N GLN A 677 9.09 25.09 0.61
CA GLN A 677 8.18 24.02 0.93
C GLN A 677 6.80 24.58 1.28
N LEU A 678 5.76 24.04 0.67
CA LEU A 678 4.39 24.47 0.93
C LEU A 678 3.89 23.82 2.25
N ASP A 679 3.25 24.61 3.09
CA ASP A 679 2.65 24.11 4.35
C ASP A 679 1.19 23.70 4.18
N SER A 680 0.91 22.88 3.16
CA SER A 680 -0.43 22.37 2.83
C SER A 680 -0.33 20.98 2.20
N GLY A 681 -1.34 20.16 2.40
CA GLY A 681 -1.40 18.79 1.85
C GLY A 681 -0.24 17.91 2.33
N LEU A 682 0.51 17.34 1.42
CA LEU A 682 1.71 16.53 1.71
C LEU A 682 2.99 17.38 1.82
N ARG A 683 2.88 18.67 2.00
CA ARG A 683 3.98 19.64 2.14
C ARG A 683 5.00 19.55 0.99
N PRO A 684 4.57 19.68 -0.29
CA PRO A 684 5.45 19.53 -1.44
C PRO A 684 6.50 20.65 -1.50
N PHE A 685 7.66 20.32 -2.07
CA PHE A 685 8.63 21.33 -2.49
C PHE A 685 8.18 22.00 -3.79
N ILE A 686 8.40 23.31 -3.90
CA ILE A 686 8.02 24.11 -5.06
C ILE A 686 9.22 24.18 -5.98
N VAL A 687 9.10 23.65 -7.20
CA VAL A 687 10.13 23.69 -8.23
C VAL A 687 9.81 24.76 -9.28
N PRO A 688 10.82 25.44 -9.87
CA PRO A 688 10.61 26.38 -10.96
C PRO A 688 9.88 25.74 -12.14
N ASP A 689 8.97 26.47 -12.78
CA ASP A 689 8.24 25.97 -13.96
C ASP A 689 9.19 25.57 -15.09
N SER A 690 10.31 26.28 -15.26
CA SER A 690 11.35 25.97 -16.23
C SER A 690 12.04 24.64 -16.03
N SER A 691 11.91 24.02 -14.83
CA SER A 691 12.51 22.72 -14.51
C SER A 691 11.63 21.54 -14.87
N TYR A 692 10.39 21.78 -15.32
CA TYR A 692 9.44 20.72 -15.69
C TYR A 692 9.01 20.85 -17.15
N ASP A 693 8.98 19.72 -17.81
CA ASP A 693 8.55 19.58 -19.19
C ASP A 693 7.68 18.32 -19.33
N ASP A 694 6.65 18.37 -20.20
CA ASP A 694 5.68 17.28 -20.37
C ASP A 694 6.27 16.04 -21.07
N GLU A 695 7.39 16.17 -21.77
CA GLU A 695 8.10 15.10 -22.45
C GLU A 695 9.29 14.54 -21.64
N LYS A 696 9.93 15.41 -20.83
CA LYS A 696 11.13 15.07 -20.05
C LYS A 696 10.89 14.91 -18.55
N GLY A 697 9.73 15.35 -18.03
CA GLY A 697 9.46 15.39 -16.60
C GLY A 697 10.31 16.45 -15.87
N LEU A 698 10.50 16.29 -14.57
CA LEU A 698 11.30 17.18 -13.74
C LEU A 698 12.80 16.95 -13.96
N VAL A 699 13.48 17.98 -14.44
CA VAL A 699 14.93 18.05 -14.60
C VAL A 699 15.53 18.72 -13.38
N MET A 700 16.01 17.89 -12.44
CA MET A 700 16.49 18.39 -11.14
C MET A 700 17.68 19.32 -11.22
N ASP A 701 18.52 19.21 -12.23
CA ASP A 701 19.71 20.08 -12.39
C ASP A 701 19.34 21.53 -12.74
N MET A 702 18.13 21.79 -13.20
CA MET A 702 17.60 23.14 -13.41
C MET A 702 17.14 23.83 -12.11
N CYS A 703 17.03 23.10 -11.00
CA CYS A 703 16.73 23.67 -9.70
C CYS A 703 18.01 24.19 -9.02
N LYS A 704 17.97 25.41 -8.46
CA LYS A 704 19.12 26.02 -7.79
C LYS A 704 19.59 25.18 -6.61
N ARG A 705 20.92 24.95 -6.49
CA ARG A 705 21.54 24.30 -5.35
C ARG A 705 21.73 25.30 -4.20
N LYS A 706 21.59 24.80 -2.95
CA LYS A 706 22.01 25.60 -1.77
C LYS A 706 23.52 25.63 -1.71
N PHE A 707 24.08 26.83 -1.65
CA PHE A 707 25.48 27.02 -1.34
C PHE A 707 25.60 27.25 0.18
N TYR A 708 26.08 26.23 0.91
CA TYR A 708 26.46 26.43 2.31
C TYR A 708 27.79 27.13 2.39
N LYS A 709 27.85 28.24 3.14
CA LYS A 709 29.14 28.81 3.50
C LYS A 709 29.86 27.85 4.46
N PRO A 710 31.22 27.74 4.39
CA PRO A 710 31.98 26.77 5.20
C PRO A 710 31.77 26.88 6.71
N PHE A 711 31.20 27.97 7.23
CA PHE A 711 30.95 28.21 8.65
C PHE A 711 29.52 27.92 9.11
N GLU A 712 28.64 27.42 8.25
CA GLU A 712 27.25 27.06 8.61
C GLU A 712 27.09 25.53 8.89
N ILE A 713 28.19 24.78 8.91
CA ILE A 713 28.22 23.34 9.24
C ILE A 713 28.88 23.17 10.61
N LEU A 714 28.21 23.66 11.65
CA LEU A 714 28.51 23.33 13.06
C LEU A 714 27.21 23.10 13.80
#